data_bc069cfccef40140cb5aedfc89592124
#
_entry.id   bc069cfccef40140cb5aedfc89592124
#
_cell.length_a   1.000
_cell.length_b   1.000
_cell.length_c   1.000
_cell.angle_alpha   90.00
_cell.angle_beta   90.00
_cell.angle_gamma   90.00
#
_symmetry.space_group_name_H-M   'P 1'
#
loop_
_entity.id
_entity.type
_entity.pdbx_description
1 polymer ?
#
loop_
_entity_poly.entity_id
_entity_poly.type
_entity_poly.pdbx_seq_one_letter_code
_entity_poly.pdbx_strand_id
1 'polypeptide(L)'
;MITNTTTLFLFISLLLLSCFLQVSSNGDAEILSRVKKTRLFDPDGNLQDWVITGDNRSPCNWTGITCDIRKGSSLAVTAIDLSGYNISGGFPYGFCRIRTLINITLSQNNLNGTIDSGPLSLCSKIQVLILNVNNFSGKLPEFSPDFRNLRVLELESNLFTGEIPQSYGRFNALQVLNLNGNPLSGIVPAFLGNLTELTRLDLAYISFDSGPIPSTFGNLTNLTELRLTHSNLVGEIPDSIMNLVLLENLDLAMNGLTGEIPESIGRLESVYQIELYDNRLSGKLPESIGNLTELRNFDVSQNNLTGELPEKIAALQLISFNLNDNFFTGELPDIVALNPNLVEFKIFNNSFTGTLPSNLGKFSELSEIDVSTNRFTGELPPYLCYRRKLQKIITFSNQLSGEIPEAYGDCHSLNYIRMADNKLSGEVPARFWELPLTRLELANNNQLEGSIPPSISKARHLSQLEISDNNFSGVIPVKICELRDLRVIDLSRNRIQGPLPSCINKLKNLERLEMQENMLDGEIPSSVSSCTELAELNLSNNRLRGGIPPALGDLPVLNYLDLSNNQLTGEIPAELLRLKLNQFNVSDNKLYGKIPSGFQQDIFRLSFLGNPNLCAPNLDPIRPCRSKPETRYILVISIICIVALTGALVWLFIKTKPLFKRKPKRTNKITIFQRVGFTEEDIYPQLTEDNIIGSGGSGLVYRVKLKSGQTLAVKKLWGGPGQKPESESFFRSEVETLGRLRHGNIVKLLMCCNGEEFRFLVYEFMENGSLGDVLHSEKEHRAVSPLDWTTRFSIAVGAAQGLSYLHHDSVPPVVHRDVKSNNILLDHEMKPRVADFGLAKSLNREDNDGVSDVSPMSCVAGSYGYIAPEYGYTSKVNEKSDVYSFGVVLLELITGKRPNDSSFGENKDIVKFAMEAALCYPSPSAEYGAMNQDSPGNYRDLSKIVDPKMKLSTREYEEIEKVLDVALLCTSSFPINRPTMRKVVELLKEKKSLE
;
A
#
# COMPACT_ATOMS: atom_id res chain seq x y z
N MET A 1 20.70 90.69 28.65
CA MET A 1 20.81 89.34 29.27
C MET A 1 19.57 88.51 29.02
N ILE A 2 18.86 88.73 27.92
CA ILE A 2 17.60 87.95 27.61
C ILE A 2 17.66 87.16 26.27
N THR A 3 18.74 87.32 25.52
CA THR A 3 18.90 86.64 24.13
C THR A 3 19.62 85.26 24.14
N ASN A 4 20.13 84.80 25.30
CA ASN A 4 20.87 83.53 25.42
C ASN A 4 20.04 82.33 25.89
N THR A 5 18.87 82.58 26.50
CA THR A 5 18.02 81.47 27.03
C THR A 5 17.09 80.86 25.99
N THR A 6 16.65 81.67 25.03
CA THR A 6 15.80 81.20 23.94
C THR A 6 16.57 80.37 22.91
N THR A 7 17.83 80.68 22.62
CA THR A 7 18.70 79.87 21.74
C THR A 7 19.10 78.56 22.39
N LEU A 8 19.30 78.49 23.69
CA LEU A 8 19.60 77.26 24.45
C LEU A 8 18.35 76.32 24.50
N PHE A 9 17.17 76.91 24.68
CA PHE A 9 15.91 76.12 24.64
C PHE A 9 15.59 75.58 23.24
N LEU A 10 15.87 76.32 22.17
CA LEU A 10 15.73 75.84 20.79
C LEU A 10 16.75 74.76 20.46
N PHE A 11 18.00 74.86 20.93
CA PHE A 11 19.02 73.84 20.75
C PHE A 11 18.72 72.57 21.55
N ILE A 12 18.24 72.72 22.80
CA ILE A 12 17.81 71.58 23.63
C ILE A 12 16.54 70.91 23.04
N SER A 13 15.59 71.67 22.54
CA SER A 13 14.40 71.12 21.87
C SER A 13 14.72 70.48 20.52
N LEU A 14 15.70 70.99 19.76
CA LEU A 14 16.21 70.37 18.54
C LEU A 14 17.05 69.11 18.84
N LEU A 15 17.87 69.11 19.93
CA LEU A 15 18.57 67.92 20.40
C LEU A 15 17.61 66.89 20.96
N LEU A 16 16.60 67.29 21.69
CA LEU A 16 15.50 66.37 22.13
C LEU A 16 14.70 65.85 20.97
N LEU A 17 14.38 66.68 19.96
CA LEU A 17 13.71 66.26 18.72
C LEU A 17 14.59 65.32 17.88
N SER A 18 15.93 65.58 17.80
CA SER A 18 16.86 64.67 17.11
C SER A 18 17.05 63.35 17.88
N CYS A 19 17.07 63.40 19.24
CA CYS A 19 17.07 62.16 20.07
C CYS A 19 15.73 61.44 19.95
N PHE A 20 14.59 62.08 19.83
CA PHE A 20 13.30 61.42 19.60
C PHE A 20 13.17 60.85 18.18
N LEU A 21 13.82 61.46 17.18
CA LEU A 21 13.84 60.93 15.80
C LEU A 21 14.83 59.78 15.62
N GLN A 22 15.89 59.68 16.42
CA GLN A 22 16.81 58.52 16.43
C GLN A 22 16.31 57.30 17.22
N VAL A 23 15.33 57.50 18.12
CA VAL A 23 14.77 56.42 18.97
C VAL A 23 13.89 55.43 18.20
N SER A 24 13.36 55.77 16.99
CA SER A 24 12.44 54.88 16.30
C SER A 24 13.14 53.75 15.54
N SER A 25 14.34 53.96 14.95
CA SER A 25 15.04 52.90 14.21
C SER A 25 15.89 51.98 15.10
N ASN A 26 16.38 52.43 16.25
CA ASN A 26 17.11 51.63 17.22
C ASN A 26 16.19 50.64 17.94
N GLY A 27 14.92 50.96 18.11
CA GLY A 27 13.94 50.09 18.77
C GLY A 27 13.65 48.81 18.04
N ASP A 28 13.54 48.87 16.69
CA ASP A 28 13.21 47.68 15.86
C ASP A 28 14.36 46.67 15.83
N ALA A 29 15.61 47.09 15.68
CA ALA A 29 16.80 46.25 15.77
C ALA A 29 16.93 45.56 17.13
N GLU A 30 16.64 46.30 18.26
CA GLU A 30 16.65 45.72 19.59
C GLU A 30 15.58 44.65 19.78
N ILE A 31 14.35 44.89 19.22
CA ILE A 31 13.25 43.93 19.25
C ILE A 31 13.65 42.67 18.49
N LEU A 32 14.12 42.78 17.26
CA LEU A 32 14.53 41.67 16.42
C LEU A 32 15.65 40.84 17.05
N SER A 33 16.73 41.50 17.52
CA SER A 33 17.86 40.83 18.19
C SER A 33 17.42 40.11 19.46
N ARG A 34 16.51 40.72 20.25
CA ARG A 34 15.94 40.10 21.45
C ARG A 34 15.10 38.86 21.10
N VAL A 35 14.21 38.94 20.09
CA VAL A 35 13.36 37.84 19.67
C VAL A 35 14.24 36.67 19.18
N LYS A 36 15.24 36.93 18.34
CA LYS A 36 16.22 35.92 17.93
C LYS A 36 16.80 35.18 19.13
N LYS A 37 17.31 35.88 20.15
CA LYS A 37 17.96 35.29 21.31
C LYS A 37 17.02 34.53 22.25
N THR A 38 15.74 34.87 22.31
CA THR A 38 14.81 34.35 23.33
C THR A 38 13.73 33.41 22.82
N ARG A 39 13.46 33.40 21.53
CA ARG A 39 12.30 32.70 20.94
C ARG A 39 12.63 31.82 19.73
N LEU A 40 13.72 32.14 19.01
CA LEU A 40 14.08 31.44 17.80
C LEU A 40 15.38 30.68 18.04
N PHE A 41 15.39 29.43 17.64
CA PHE A 41 16.59 28.60 17.54
C PHE A 41 16.92 28.42 16.06
N ASP A 42 18.08 28.92 15.63
CA ASP A 42 18.57 28.96 14.26
C ASP A 42 19.79 28.05 14.15
N PRO A 43 19.59 26.76 13.83
CA PRO A 43 20.68 25.77 13.80
C PRO A 43 21.64 26.00 12.64
N ASP A 44 21.17 26.55 11.54
CA ASP A 44 21.94 26.74 10.31
C ASP A 44 22.65 28.10 10.28
N GLY A 45 22.38 28.97 11.26
CA GLY A 45 23.01 30.28 11.39
C GLY A 45 22.56 31.31 10.34
N ASN A 46 21.37 31.16 9.79
CA ASN A 46 20.82 32.06 8.74
C ASN A 46 20.63 33.50 9.24
N LEU A 47 20.41 33.68 10.55
CA LEU A 47 20.19 34.98 11.17
C LEU A 47 21.45 35.59 11.84
N GLN A 48 22.66 35.15 11.45
CA GLN A 48 23.92 35.64 12.08
C GLN A 48 24.08 37.16 11.96
N ASP A 49 23.58 37.77 10.91
CA ASP A 49 23.59 39.20 10.63
C ASP A 49 22.66 40.03 11.55
N TRP A 50 21.75 39.38 12.32
CA TRP A 50 20.88 40.05 13.28
C TRP A 50 21.67 40.47 14.56
N VAL A 51 22.66 41.29 14.36
CA VAL A 51 23.54 41.79 15.43
C VAL A 51 23.62 43.32 15.34
N ILE A 52 23.42 43.99 16.46
CA ILE A 52 23.57 45.45 16.58
C ILE A 52 25.06 45.76 16.71
N THR A 53 25.67 46.33 15.67
CA THR A 53 27.06 46.83 15.67
C THR A 53 27.05 48.38 15.68
N GLY A 54 28.13 48.98 16.13
CA GLY A 54 28.21 50.45 16.36
C GLY A 54 27.82 51.31 15.15
N ASP A 55 28.12 50.86 13.95
CA ASP A 55 27.88 51.56 12.69
C ASP A 55 26.64 51.10 11.95
N ASN A 56 26.11 49.85 12.21
CA ASN A 56 24.95 49.26 11.55
C ASN A 56 23.76 49.14 12.52
N ARG A 57 23.08 50.27 12.75
CA ARG A 57 21.91 50.34 13.62
C ARG A 57 20.59 50.12 12.89
N SER A 58 20.60 49.99 11.56
CA SER A 58 19.38 49.73 10.76
C SER A 58 19.23 48.23 10.48
N PRO A 59 18.10 47.62 10.87
CA PRO A 59 17.82 46.20 10.57
C PRO A 59 17.41 45.95 9.11
N CYS A 60 17.34 46.98 8.27
CA CYS A 60 16.81 46.86 6.90
C CYS A 60 17.68 46.07 5.92
N ASN A 61 18.95 45.78 6.31
CA ASN A 61 19.84 44.91 5.54
C ASN A 61 19.98 43.49 6.16
N TRP A 62 19.23 43.21 7.22
CA TRP A 62 19.27 41.92 7.89
C TRP A 62 18.45 40.89 7.10
N THR A 63 18.89 39.65 7.14
CA THR A 63 18.25 38.52 6.45
C THR A 63 16.75 38.48 6.79
N GLY A 64 15.91 38.40 5.77
CA GLY A 64 14.45 38.32 5.92
C GLY A 64 13.74 39.59 6.36
N ILE A 65 14.43 40.74 6.45
CA ILE A 65 13.83 42.02 6.84
C ILE A 65 13.59 42.93 5.63
N THR A 66 12.37 43.41 5.51
CA THR A 66 11.99 44.41 4.50
C THR A 66 11.57 45.71 5.18
N CYS A 67 12.06 46.83 4.67
CA CYS A 67 11.72 48.15 5.14
C CYS A 67 11.16 49.03 4.03
N ASP A 68 10.23 49.92 4.37
CA ASP A 68 9.68 50.93 3.48
C ASP A 68 9.96 52.36 3.96
N ILE A 69 10.05 53.29 3.01
CA ILE A 69 10.23 54.72 3.32
C ILE A 69 8.89 55.35 3.71
N ARG A 70 8.74 55.79 4.95
CA ARG A 70 7.59 56.59 5.41
C ARG A 70 7.72 58.06 5.00
N LYS A 71 6.56 58.73 4.94
CA LYS A 71 6.48 60.21 4.80
C LYS A 71 7.32 60.82 5.94
N GLY A 72 8.59 61.19 5.67
CA GLY A 72 9.51 61.80 6.64
C GLY A 72 10.92 61.26 6.65
N SER A 73 11.37 60.51 5.64
CA SER A 73 12.78 60.07 5.41
C SER A 73 13.37 58.97 6.30
N SER A 74 12.63 58.31 7.17
CA SER A 74 13.15 57.16 7.95
C SER A 74 12.66 55.85 7.39
N LEU A 75 13.57 54.87 7.19
CA LEU A 75 13.26 53.48 6.89
C LEU A 75 12.69 52.80 8.12
N ALA A 76 11.59 52.08 7.98
CA ALA A 76 10.94 51.33 9.03
C ALA A 76 10.62 49.91 8.59
N VAL A 77 10.79 48.93 9.47
CA VAL A 77 10.50 47.52 9.19
C VAL A 77 9.01 47.33 8.92
N THR A 78 8.66 46.83 7.76
CA THR A 78 7.29 46.56 7.32
C THR A 78 6.99 45.09 7.12
N ALA A 79 8.00 44.26 6.80
CA ALA A 79 7.85 42.83 6.66
C ALA A 79 9.02 42.03 7.28
N ILE A 80 8.69 40.86 7.76
CA ILE A 80 9.63 39.85 8.24
C ILE A 80 9.28 38.56 7.49
N ASP A 81 10.23 38.03 6.70
CA ASP A 81 10.11 36.77 6.00
C ASP A 81 11.30 35.85 6.38
N LEU A 82 11.01 34.82 7.15
CA LEU A 82 11.97 33.80 7.58
C LEU A 82 11.62 32.42 7.04
N SER A 83 11.03 32.36 5.87
CA SER A 83 10.60 31.11 5.23
C SER A 83 11.77 30.19 4.89
N GLY A 84 11.67 28.90 5.20
CA GLY A 84 12.62 27.87 4.79
C GLY A 84 13.98 27.90 5.48
N TYR A 85 14.12 28.58 6.64
CA TYR A 85 15.39 28.71 7.35
C TYR A 85 15.61 27.68 8.45
N ASN A 86 14.81 26.60 8.48
CA ASN A 86 14.95 25.51 9.47
C ASN A 86 14.88 26.01 10.94
N ILE A 87 14.21 27.13 11.17
CA ILE A 87 14.10 27.78 12.47
C ILE A 87 13.13 27.00 13.36
N SER A 88 13.48 26.78 14.62
CA SER A 88 12.60 26.20 15.62
C SER A 88 12.34 27.15 16.79
N GLY A 89 11.30 26.83 17.60
CA GLY A 89 10.88 27.65 18.73
C GLY A 89 9.37 27.93 18.69
N GLY A 90 8.89 28.82 19.57
CA GLY A 90 7.49 29.23 19.60
C GLY A 90 7.22 30.49 18.78
N PHE A 91 5.92 30.82 18.58
CA PHE A 91 5.54 32.03 17.86
C PHE A 91 6.21 33.27 18.41
N PRO A 92 6.89 34.09 17.58
CA PRO A 92 7.71 35.23 18.03
C PRO A 92 6.89 36.50 18.28
N TYR A 93 6.01 36.53 19.26
CA TYR A 93 5.15 37.69 19.61
C TYR A 93 5.88 39.01 19.74
N GLY A 94 7.20 38.96 20.01
CA GLY A 94 8.01 40.17 20.10
C GLY A 94 8.02 41.00 18.82
N PHE A 95 7.90 40.36 17.66
CA PHE A 95 7.79 41.06 16.37
C PHE A 95 6.63 42.04 16.32
N CYS A 96 5.53 41.75 16.99
CA CYS A 96 4.33 42.55 17.00
C CYS A 96 4.50 43.88 17.75
N ARG A 97 5.63 44.10 18.44
CA ARG A 97 5.99 45.39 19.06
C ARG A 97 6.54 46.39 18.03
N ILE A 98 6.92 45.92 16.85
CA ILE A 98 7.34 46.75 15.74
C ILE A 98 6.07 47.43 15.17
N ARG A 99 5.94 48.70 15.41
CA ARG A 99 4.67 49.44 15.12
C ARG A 99 4.30 49.55 13.66
N THR A 100 5.29 49.36 12.77
CA THR A 100 5.18 49.47 11.31
C THR A 100 5.02 48.14 10.62
N LEU A 101 5.18 47.06 11.35
CA LEU A 101 5.10 45.69 10.83
C LEU A 101 3.68 45.37 10.36
N ILE A 102 3.56 44.94 9.09
CA ILE A 102 2.28 44.56 8.48
C ILE A 102 2.32 43.13 7.93
N ASN A 103 3.51 42.59 7.64
CA ASN A 103 3.65 41.23 7.08
C ASN A 103 4.58 40.38 7.96
N ILE A 104 4.12 39.18 8.31
CA ILE A 104 4.92 38.12 8.99
C ILE A 104 4.76 36.84 8.17
N THR A 105 5.89 36.34 7.65
CA THR A 105 5.97 35.08 6.91
C THR A 105 7.03 34.20 7.59
N LEU A 106 6.62 33.05 8.11
CA LEU A 106 7.45 32.09 8.84
C LEU A 106 7.28 30.67 8.29
N SER A 107 6.88 30.52 7.05
CA SER A 107 6.56 29.24 6.41
C SER A 107 7.76 28.29 6.33
N GLN A 108 7.48 26.98 6.21
CA GLN A 108 8.50 25.94 5.99
C GLN A 108 9.61 25.96 7.04
N ASN A 109 9.23 25.94 8.32
CA ASN A 109 10.15 25.92 9.46
C ASN A 109 9.76 24.81 10.45
N ASN A 110 10.47 24.74 11.57
CA ASN A 110 10.22 23.79 12.65
C ASN A 110 9.62 24.49 13.91
N LEU A 111 8.89 25.59 13.69
CA LEU A 111 8.23 26.33 14.77
C LEU A 111 7.12 25.49 15.41
N ASN A 112 6.96 25.58 16.74
CA ASN A 112 6.07 24.69 17.48
C ASN A 112 5.36 25.39 18.64
N GLY A 113 4.53 24.63 19.36
CA GLY A 113 3.75 25.12 20.49
C GLY A 113 2.43 25.79 20.10
N THR A 114 1.78 26.41 21.06
CA THR A 114 0.49 27.08 20.89
C THR A 114 0.66 28.54 20.50
N ILE A 115 -0.33 29.10 19.77
CA ILE A 115 -0.41 30.53 19.50
C ILE A 115 -1.46 31.13 20.43
N ASP A 116 -1.00 31.83 21.48
CA ASP A 116 -1.86 32.37 22.50
C ASP A 116 -2.51 33.69 22.07
N SER A 117 -3.83 33.77 22.15
CA SER A 117 -4.65 34.90 21.69
C SER A 117 -4.33 36.23 22.41
N GLY A 118 -3.97 36.19 23.72
CA GLY A 118 -3.63 37.39 24.50
C GLY A 118 -2.41 38.12 23.91
N PRO A 119 -1.23 37.52 23.85
CA PRO A 119 -0.06 38.14 23.23
C PRO A 119 -0.23 38.43 21.73
N LEU A 120 -1.02 37.62 20.99
CA LEU A 120 -1.28 37.82 19.56
C LEU A 120 -2.04 39.17 19.35
N SER A 121 -2.82 39.65 20.28
CA SER A 121 -3.54 40.95 20.17
C SER A 121 -2.61 42.13 19.87
N LEU A 122 -1.34 42.04 20.22
CA LEU A 122 -0.31 43.03 19.87
C LEU A 122 -0.09 43.14 18.37
N CYS A 123 -0.40 42.06 17.63
CA CYS A 123 -0.23 41.95 16.18
C CYS A 123 -1.40 42.55 15.35
N SER A 124 -2.34 43.31 15.97
CA SER A 124 -3.60 43.75 15.32
C SER A 124 -3.42 44.59 14.06
N LYS A 125 -2.22 45.07 13.76
CA LYS A 125 -1.90 45.80 12.53
C LYS A 125 -1.47 44.94 11.36
N ILE A 126 -1.24 43.68 11.60
CA ILE A 126 -0.79 42.73 10.55
C ILE A 126 -1.87 42.59 9.48
N GLN A 127 -1.42 42.64 8.24
CA GLN A 127 -2.22 42.41 7.05
C GLN A 127 -1.98 41.00 6.44
N VAL A 128 -0.75 40.50 6.60
CA VAL A 128 -0.35 39.17 6.09
C VAL A 128 0.29 38.39 7.23
N LEU A 129 -0.30 37.22 7.52
CA LEU A 129 0.22 36.25 8.48
C LEU A 129 0.28 34.89 7.82
N ILE A 130 1.51 34.43 7.49
CA ILE A 130 1.78 33.16 6.83
C ILE A 130 2.64 32.30 7.73
N LEU A 131 2.09 31.18 8.21
CA LEU A 131 2.72 30.25 9.15
C LEU A 131 2.71 28.79 8.65
N ASN A 132 2.41 28.59 7.38
CA ASN A 132 2.22 27.28 6.78
C ASN A 132 3.46 26.39 6.87
N VAL A 133 3.26 25.06 6.90
CA VAL A 133 4.29 24.04 7.01
C VAL A 133 5.20 24.25 8.23
N ASN A 134 4.59 24.12 9.41
CA ASN A 134 5.24 24.19 10.71
C ASN A 134 4.65 23.14 11.69
N ASN A 135 5.05 23.17 12.96
CA ASN A 135 4.59 22.26 13.99
C ASN A 135 3.74 22.97 15.08
N PHE A 136 3.06 24.07 14.72
CA PHE A 136 2.15 24.74 15.66
C PHE A 136 0.99 23.82 16.02
N SER A 137 0.58 23.85 17.30
CA SER A 137 -0.41 22.90 17.84
C SER A 137 -1.41 23.61 18.77
N GLY A 138 -2.39 22.85 19.28
CA GLY A 138 -3.47 23.39 20.10
C GLY A 138 -4.60 23.97 19.26
N LYS A 139 -5.49 24.77 19.87
CA LYS A 139 -6.61 25.39 19.14
C LYS A 139 -6.12 26.53 18.25
N LEU A 140 -6.86 26.78 17.16
CA LEU A 140 -6.68 28.00 16.37
C LEU A 140 -6.78 29.25 17.28
N PRO A 141 -5.90 30.25 17.09
CA PRO A 141 -5.90 31.43 17.95
C PRO A 141 -7.17 32.27 17.74
N GLU A 142 -7.78 32.74 18.84
CA GLU A 142 -8.83 33.76 18.79
C GLU A 142 -8.22 35.11 18.49
N PHE A 143 -8.74 35.79 17.49
CA PHE A 143 -8.29 37.12 17.13
C PHE A 143 -9.16 38.20 17.77
N SER A 144 -8.54 39.27 18.32
CA SER A 144 -9.27 40.40 18.85
C SER A 144 -10.02 41.20 17.74
N PRO A 145 -11.09 41.95 18.06
CA PRO A 145 -11.82 42.78 17.09
C PRO A 145 -10.96 43.83 16.36
N ASP A 146 -9.71 44.03 16.83
CA ASP A 146 -8.81 45.05 16.29
C ASP A 146 -8.08 44.57 15.01
N PHE A 147 -8.13 43.26 14.68
CA PHE A 147 -7.60 42.72 13.43
C PHE A 147 -8.47 43.04 12.21
N ARG A 148 -8.70 44.32 11.94
CA ARG A 148 -9.60 44.78 10.86
C ARG A 148 -8.91 44.77 9.48
N ASN A 149 -7.61 44.75 9.44
CA ASN A 149 -6.81 44.89 8.20
C ASN A 149 -6.18 43.59 7.74
N LEU A 150 -6.46 42.46 8.39
CA LEU A 150 -5.92 41.13 8.00
C LEU A 150 -6.49 40.75 6.64
N ARG A 151 -5.61 40.55 5.67
CA ARG A 151 -5.92 40.18 4.27
C ARG A 151 -5.55 38.75 3.95
N VAL A 152 -4.44 38.26 4.51
CA VAL A 152 -3.93 36.91 4.23
C VAL A 152 -3.70 36.21 5.58
N LEU A 153 -4.32 35.05 5.74
CA LEU A 153 -4.12 34.16 6.85
C LEU A 153 -3.90 32.75 6.32
N GLU A 154 -2.64 32.30 6.33
CA GLU A 154 -2.24 30.97 5.92
C GLU A 154 -1.63 30.19 7.10
N LEU A 155 -2.34 29.13 7.53
CA LEU A 155 -1.96 28.27 8.65
C LEU A 155 -1.87 26.81 8.22
N GLU A 156 -1.86 26.51 6.94
CA GLU A 156 -1.90 25.15 6.38
C GLU A 156 -0.75 24.29 6.90
N SER A 157 -0.97 22.97 6.88
CA SER A 157 0.07 21.99 7.22
C SER A 157 0.71 22.28 8.59
N ASN A 158 -0.15 22.37 9.61
CA ASN A 158 0.20 22.47 11.02
C ASN A 158 -0.57 21.42 11.85
N LEU A 159 -0.52 21.52 13.17
CA LEU A 159 -1.16 20.60 14.10
C LEU A 159 -2.27 21.28 14.91
N PHE A 160 -2.95 22.28 14.34
CA PHE A 160 -4.06 22.95 15.00
C PHE A 160 -5.27 22.01 15.14
N THR A 161 -5.95 22.07 16.29
CA THR A 161 -7.09 21.21 16.66
C THR A 161 -8.29 22.05 17.08
N GLY A 162 -9.44 21.40 17.24
CA GLY A 162 -10.70 22.06 17.65
C GLY A 162 -11.39 22.75 16.49
N GLU A 163 -12.44 23.51 16.79
CA GLU A 163 -13.27 24.16 15.78
C GLU A 163 -12.65 25.47 15.27
N ILE A 164 -13.06 25.92 14.08
CA ILE A 164 -12.72 27.25 13.57
C ILE A 164 -13.44 28.30 14.41
N PRO A 165 -12.70 29.25 15.05
CA PRO A 165 -13.29 30.22 15.94
C PRO A 165 -14.26 31.17 15.24
N GLN A 166 -15.37 31.51 15.90
CA GLN A 166 -16.36 32.45 15.37
C GLN A 166 -15.78 33.86 15.09
N SER A 167 -14.68 34.22 15.74
CA SER A 167 -13.96 35.47 15.50
C SER A 167 -13.46 35.62 14.05
N TYR A 168 -13.23 34.50 13.32
CA TYR A 168 -12.79 34.51 11.95
C TYR A 168 -13.83 35.11 11.00
N GLY A 169 -15.13 34.95 11.27
CA GLY A 169 -16.20 35.55 10.48
C GLY A 169 -16.27 37.07 10.52
N ARG A 170 -15.35 37.74 11.26
CA ARG A 170 -15.29 39.22 11.39
C ARG A 170 -14.18 39.87 10.59
N PHE A 171 -13.40 39.10 9.84
CA PHE A 171 -12.30 39.62 9.02
C PHE A 171 -12.78 40.22 7.71
N ASN A 172 -13.47 41.36 7.75
CA ASN A 172 -14.09 41.97 6.58
C ASN A 172 -13.12 42.33 5.43
N ALA A 173 -11.80 42.36 5.68
CA ALA A 173 -10.79 42.64 4.68
C ALA A 173 -10.03 41.40 4.20
N LEU A 174 -10.40 40.19 4.71
CA LEU A 174 -9.68 38.95 4.41
C LEU A 174 -9.91 38.53 2.98
N GLN A 175 -8.81 38.33 2.27
CA GLN A 175 -8.76 37.90 0.88
C GLN A 175 -8.37 36.44 0.73
N VAL A 176 -7.48 35.95 1.61
CA VAL A 176 -7.02 34.57 1.60
C VAL A 176 -7.18 33.95 2.97
N LEU A 177 -7.89 32.84 3.05
CA LEU A 177 -7.97 31.97 4.23
C LEU A 177 -7.57 30.56 3.82
N ASN A 178 -6.43 30.12 4.32
CA ASN A 178 -5.93 28.77 4.09
C ASN A 178 -5.65 28.05 5.43
N LEU A 179 -6.46 27.02 5.74
CA LEU A 179 -6.34 26.19 6.93
C LEU A 179 -6.06 24.72 6.61
N ASN A 180 -5.80 24.42 5.35
CA ASN A 180 -5.58 23.07 4.79
C ASN A 180 -4.66 22.20 5.66
N GLY A 181 -4.95 20.90 5.76
CA GLY A 181 -4.03 19.94 6.36
C GLY A 181 -3.82 20.15 7.87
N ASN A 182 -4.83 20.62 8.59
CA ASN A 182 -4.84 20.68 10.05
C ASN A 182 -5.85 19.69 10.63
N PRO A 183 -5.60 19.05 11.79
CA PRO A 183 -6.55 18.16 12.45
C PRO A 183 -7.65 18.96 13.22
N LEU A 184 -8.34 19.86 12.50
CA LEU A 184 -9.48 20.61 13.04
C LEU A 184 -10.72 19.71 13.15
N SER A 185 -11.70 20.10 13.93
CA SER A 185 -12.95 19.39 14.19
C SER A 185 -14.16 20.34 14.10
N GLY A 186 -15.36 19.86 14.41
CA GLY A 186 -16.62 20.58 14.21
C GLY A 186 -17.04 20.53 12.73
N ILE A 187 -18.10 21.24 12.37
CA ILE A 187 -18.59 21.34 10.98
C ILE A 187 -18.01 22.56 10.28
N VAL A 188 -18.01 22.58 8.95
CA VAL A 188 -17.63 23.77 8.17
C VAL A 188 -18.55 24.93 8.51
N PRO A 189 -18.01 26.05 9.05
CA PRO A 189 -18.86 27.08 9.65
C PRO A 189 -19.51 28.01 8.62
N ALA A 190 -20.84 28.15 8.69
CA ALA A 190 -21.59 29.02 7.81
C ALA A 190 -21.21 30.53 7.92
N PHE A 191 -20.63 30.97 9.05
CA PHE A 191 -20.20 32.35 9.23
C PHE A 191 -19.01 32.75 8.34
N LEU A 192 -18.27 31.81 7.78
CA LEU A 192 -17.21 32.10 6.78
C LEU A 192 -17.79 32.73 5.52
N GLY A 193 -19.08 32.47 5.20
CA GLY A 193 -19.80 33.14 4.12
C GLY A 193 -20.03 34.65 4.32
N ASN A 194 -19.63 35.21 5.47
CA ASN A 194 -19.64 36.66 5.71
C ASN A 194 -18.38 37.37 5.17
N LEU A 195 -17.35 36.62 4.77
CA LEU A 195 -16.04 37.15 4.33
C LEU A 195 -16.07 37.52 2.86
N THR A 196 -16.88 38.49 2.48
CA THR A 196 -17.19 38.85 1.07
C THR A 196 -15.99 39.30 0.23
N GLU A 197 -14.88 39.69 0.86
CA GLU A 197 -13.63 40.06 0.19
C GLU A 197 -12.72 38.84 -0.11
N LEU A 198 -13.10 37.62 0.29
CA LEU A 198 -12.31 36.42 0.00
C LEU A 198 -12.20 36.20 -1.51
N THR A 199 -10.95 35.96 -1.93
CA THR A 199 -10.59 35.47 -3.26
C THR A 199 -10.18 34.00 -3.21
N ARG A 200 -9.64 33.52 -2.08
CA ARG A 200 -9.25 32.12 -1.86
C ARG A 200 -9.73 31.60 -0.52
N LEU A 201 -10.44 30.46 -0.54
CA LEU A 201 -10.83 29.69 0.63
C LEU A 201 -10.35 28.26 0.46
N ASP A 202 -9.39 27.83 1.29
CA ASP A 202 -8.85 26.49 1.29
C ASP A 202 -9.02 25.84 2.68
N LEU A 203 -9.93 24.87 2.76
CA LEU A 203 -10.22 24.05 3.93
C LEU A 203 -10.00 22.56 3.64
N ALA A 204 -9.22 22.24 2.62
CA ALA A 204 -8.98 20.86 2.19
C ALA A 204 -8.21 20.05 3.25
N TYR A 205 -8.39 18.73 3.21
CA TYR A 205 -7.71 17.77 4.09
C TYR A 205 -7.88 18.09 5.59
N ILE A 206 -9.07 18.54 5.96
CA ILE A 206 -9.50 18.75 7.34
C ILE A 206 -10.57 17.71 7.67
N SER A 207 -10.34 16.91 8.72
CA SER A 207 -11.31 15.91 9.18
C SER A 207 -12.43 16.55 9.99
N PHE A 208 -13.24 17.40 9.36
CA PHE A 208 -14.43 17.97 10.00
C PHE A 208 -15.43 16.89 10.43
N ASP A 209 -16.31 17.23 11.35
CA ASP A 209 -17.52 16.43 11.59
C ASP A 209 -18.41 16.49 10.34
N SER A 210 -19.13 15.38 10.08
CA SER A 210 -19.95 15.29 8.88
C SER A 210 -21.01 16.39 8.83
N GLY A 211 -21.04 17.16 7.75
CA GLY A 211 -21.94 18.29 7.56
C GLY A 211 -22.05 18.75 6.11
N PRO A 212 -23.06 19.55 5.77
CA PRO A 212 -23.26 20.07 4.41
C PRO A 212 -22.30 21.22 4.09
N ILE A 213 -22.12 21.49 2.79
CA ILE A 213 -21.52 22.74 2.32
C ILE A 213 -22.45 23.90 2.73
N PRO A 214 -21.96 24.93 3.44
CA PRO A 214 -22.81 26.04 3.84
C PRO A 214 -23.32 26.84 2.62
N SER A 215 -24.64 27.00 2.49
CA SER A 215 -25.25 27.78 1.40
C SER A 215 -24.81 29.26 1.42
N THR A 216 -24.36 29.76 2.57
CA THR A 216 -23.81 31.11 2.72
C THR A 216 -22.52 31.34 1.95
N PHE A 217 -21.82 30.27 1.51
CA PHE A 217 -20.63 30.42 0.67
C PHE A 217 -20.94 31.07 -0.68
N GLY A 218 -22.20 30.96 -1.17
CA GLY A 218 -22.65 31.69 -2.34
C GLY A 218 -22.62 33.24 -2.22
N ASN A 219 -22.37 33.78 -1.02
CA ASN A 219 -22.15 35.21 -0.80
C ASN A 219 -20.71 35.69 -1.11
N LEU A 220 -19.77 34.75 -1.27
CA LEU A 220 -18.34 35.02 -1.49
C LEU A 220 -18.06 35.37 -2.97
N THR A 221 -18.76 36.35 -3.52
CA THR A 221 -18.79 36.61 -4.96
C THR A 221 -17.45 37.06 -5.58
N ASN A 222 -16.45 37.38 -4.75
CA ASN A 222 -15.08 37.68 -5.18
C ASN A 222 -14.18 36.41 -5.23
N LEU A 223 -14.72 35.25 -4.88
CA LEU A 223 -13.93 34.01 -4.77
C LEU A 223 -13.48 33.52 -6.15
N THR A 224 -12.18 33.26 -6.29
CA THR A 224 -11.57 32.65 -7.46
C THR A 224 -11.18 31.20 -7.20
N GLU A 225 -10.93 30.83 -5.94
CA GLU A 225 -10.54 29.45 -5.56
C GLU A 225 -11.32 28.98 -4.34
N LEU A 226 -12.06 27.87 -4.49
CA LEU A 226 -12.77 27.18 -3.43
C LEU A 226 -12.29 25.73 -3.35
N ARG A 227 -11.56 25.39 -2.28
CA ARG A 227 -11.05 24.02 -2.06
C ARG A 227 -11.59 23.46 -0.75
N LEU A 228 -12.36 22.40 -0.88
CA LEU A 228 -12.98 21.64 0.22
C LEU A 228 -12.72 20.14 0.07
N THR A 229 -11.63 19.77 -0.59
CA THR A 229 -11.23 18.37 -0.83
C THR A 229 -11.05 17.65 0.49
N HIS A 230 -11.58 16.43 0.59
CA HIS A 230 -11.38 15.55 1.76
C HIS A 230 -11.71 16.24 3.12
N SER A 231 -12.90 16.85 3.17
CA SER A 231 -13.38 17.65 4.31
C SER A 231 -14.63 17.06 4.99
N ASN A 232 -14.91 15.77 4.74
CA ASN A 232 -16.03 15.00 5.29
C ASN A 232 -17.41 15.66 5.05
N LEU A 233 -17.56 16.33 3.91
CA LEU A 233 -18.81 16.97 3.51
C LEU A 233 -19.83 15.96 3.03
N VAL A 234 -21.11 16.18 3.33
CA VAL A 234 -22.23 15.34 2.92
C VAL A 234 -23.40 16.19 2.43
N GLY A 235 -24.40 15.56 1.82
CA GLY A 235 -25.58 16.25 1.28
C GLY A 235 -25.32 16.79 -0.12
N GLU A 236 -26.20 17.64 -0.61
CA GLU A 236 -26.17 18.16 -1.98
C GLU A 236 -25.23 19.36 -2.12
N ILE A 237 -24.73 19.60 -3.34
CA ILE A 237 -24.03 20.84 -3.69
C ILE A 237 -25.06 21.97 -3.70
N PRO A 238 -24.95 23.00 -2.84
CA PRO A 238 -25.93 24.07 -2.80
C PRO A 238 -25.93 24.90 -4.10
N ASP A 239 -27.09 25.14 -4.68
CA ASP A 239 -27.25 25.96 -5.89
C ASP A 239 -26.63 27.38 -5.76
N SER A 240 -26.58 27.89 -4.52
CA SER A 240 -25.95 29.19 -4.22
C SER A 240 -24.47 29.28 -4.55
N ILE A 241 -23.74 28.15 -4.58
CA ILE A 241 -22.32 28.11 -4.99
C ILE A 241 -22.16 28.64 -6.42
N MET A 242 -23.17 28.45 -7.27
CA MET A 242 -23.16 28.87 -8.67
C MET A 242 -23.34 30.40 -8.86
N ASN A 243 -23.43 31.15 -7.75
CA ASN A 243 -23.34 32.63 -7.76
C ASN A 243 -21.88 33.13 -7.78
N LEU A 244 -20.89 32.22 -7.62
CA LEU A 244 -19.46 32.54 -7.60
C LEU A 244 -18.91 32.69 -9.02
N VAL A 245 -19.40 33.66 -9.78
CA VAL A 245 -19.11 33.80 -11.23
C VAL A 245 -17.65 34.10 -11.57
N LEU A 246 -16.84 34.52 -10.60
CA LEU A 246 -15.40 34.73 -10.74
C LEU A 246 -14.57 33.47 -10.39
N LEU A 247 -15.23 32.39 -10.03
CA LEU A 247 -14.53 31.17 -9.60
C LEU A 247 -13.75 30.56 -10.77
N GLU A 248 -12.46 30.37 -10.58
CA GLU A 248 -11.54 29.71 -11.51
C GLU A 248 -11.31 28.24 -11.14
N ASN A 249 -11.31 27.92 -9.86
CA ASN A 249 -11.09 26.55 -9.34
C ASN A 249 -12.16 26.17 -8.32
N LEU A 250 -12.94 25.13 -8.65
CA LEU A 250 -13.90 24.47 -7.77
C LEU A 250 -13.42 23.05 -7.46
N ASP A 251 -12.96 22.83 -6.24
CA ASP A 251 -12.49 21.51 -5.77
C ASP A 251 -13.29 21.04 -4.55
N LEU A 252 -14.20 20.09 -4.80
CA LEU A 252 -15.05 19.43 -3.80
C LEU A 252 -14.78 17.91 -3.75
N ALA A 253 -13.67 17.46 -4.27
CA ALA A 253 -13.33 16.04 -4.39
C ALA A 253 -13.20 15.32 -3.04
N MET A 254 -13.27 13.99 -3.07
CA MET A 254 -13.02 13.12 -1.91
C MET A 254 -13.92 13.45 -0.71
N ASN A 255 -15.23 13.54 -0.94
CA ASN A 255 -16.23 13.81 0.09
C ASN A 255 -17.39 12.80 0.03
N GLY A 256 -18.44 13.03 0.81
CA GLY A 256 -19.66 12.21 0.78
C GLY A 256 -20.84 12.92 0.13
N LEU A 257 -20.59 13.84 -0.83
CA LEU A 257 -21.62 14.64 -1.48
C LEU A 257 -22.57 13.75 -2.29
N THR A 258 -23.86 14.08 -2.24
CA THR A 258 -24.97 13.33 -2.86
C THR A 258 -25.83 14.25 -3.72
N GLY A 259 -26.84 13.72 -4.37
CA GLY A 259 -27.74 14.47 -5.26
C GLY A 259 -27.12 14.67 -6.63
N GLU A 260 -27.71 15.56 -7.41
CA GLU A 260 -27.30 15.86 -8.78
C GLU A 260 -26.33 17.06 -8.82
N ILE A 261 -25.51 17.16 -9.85
CA ILE A 261 -24.77 18.39 -10.15
C ILE A 261 -25.79 19.45 -10.57
N PRO A 262 -25.87 20.62 -9.92
CA PRO A 262 -26.87 21.62 -10.23
C PRO A 262 -26.79 22.13 -11.68
N GLU A 263 -27.94 22.23 -12.38
CA GLU A 263 -28.00 22.76 -13.75
C GLU A 263 -27.44 24.19 -13.86
N SER A 264 -27.48 24.96 -12.79
CA SER A 264 -26.92 26.31 -12.68
C SER A 264 -25.38 26.37 -12.72
N ILE A 265 -24.68 25.21 -12.69
CA ILE A 265 -23.19 25.17 -12.78
C ILE A 265 -22.65 25.90 -14.01
N GLY A 266 -23.45 25.96 -15.11
CA GLY A 266 -23.10 26.73 -16.30
C GLY A 266 -22.95 28.22 -16.10
N ARG A 267 -23.23 28.79 -14.90
CA ARG A 267 -22.97 30.19 -14.55
C ARG A 267 -21.53 30.48 -14.16
N LEU A 268 -20.72 29.47 -13.87
CA LEU A 268 -19.33 29.62 -13.47
C LEU A 268 -18.44 29.89 -14.70
N GLU A 269 -18.71 30.96 -15.45
CA GLU A 269 -18.13 31.24 -16.76
C GLU A 269 -16.60 31.37 -16.72
N SER A 270 -16.01 31.74 -15.57
CA SER A 270 -14.56 31.86 -15.38
C SER A 270 -13.85 30.58 -15.01
N VAL A 271 -14.60 29.48 -14.75
CA VAL A 271 -14.01 28.28 -14.20
C VAL A 271 -13.07 27.59 -15.18
N TYR A 272 -11.85 27.36 -14.71
CA TYR A 272 -10.78 26.65 -15.41
C TYR A 272 -10.70 25.17 -15.00
N GLN A 273 -11.03 24.87 -13.73
CA GLN A 273 -10.93 23.53 -13.14
C GLN A 273 -12.15 23.21 -12.28
N ILE A 274 -12.72 22.02 -12.50
CA ILE A 274 -13.78 21.42 -11.68
C ILE A 274 -13.34 20.03 -11.24
N GLU A 275 -13.19 19.83 -9.92
CA GLU A 275 -12.84 18.56 -9.27
C GLU A 275 -13.98 18.11 -8.35
N LEU A 276 -14.74 17.11 -8.78
CA LEU A 276 -15.86 16.53 -8.03
C LEU A 276 -15.66 15.02 -7.79
N TYR A 277 -14.46 14.51 -8.07
CA TYR A 277 -14.17 13.08 -8.02
C TYR A 277 -14.27 12.50 -6.59
N ASP A 278 -14.48 11.19 -6.50
CA ASP A 278 -14.61 10.46 -5.23
C ASP A 278 -15.70 11.06 -4.32
N ASN A 279 -16.94 11.04 -4.84
CA ASN A 279 -18.16 11.45 -4.15
C ASN A 279 -19.29 10.43 -4.40
N ARG A 280 -20.53 10.78 -4.06
CA ARG A 280 -21.75 9.98 -4.31
C ARG A 280 -22.75 10.74 -5.16
N LEU A 281 -22.28 11.60 -6.04
CA LEU A 281 -23.11 12.39 -6.95
C LEU A 281 -23.81 11.45 -7.93
N SER A 282 -25.05 11.76 -8.28
CA SER A 282 -25.93 10.96 -9.12
C SER A 282 -26.59 11.79 -10.20
N GLY A 283 -27.45 11.19 -11.00
CA GLY A 283 -28.12 11.88 -12.11
C GLY A 283 -27.23 11.97 -13.35
N LYS A 284 -27.56 12.89 -14.25
CA LYS A 284 -26.85 13.13 -15.50
C LYS A 284 -25.95 14.35 -15.41
N LEU A 285 -24.95 14.43 -16.30
CA LEU A 285 -24.20 15.68 -16.47
C LEU A 285 -25.11 16.78 -17.03
N PRO A 286 -25.21 17.94 -16.35
CA PRO A 286 -25.98 19.07 -16.87
C PRO A 286 -25.44 19.57 -18.22
N GLU A 287 -26.30 19.76 -19.20
CA GLU A 287 -25.90 20.32 -20.51
C GLU A 287 -25.25 21.69 -20.41
N SER A 288 -25.59 22.45 -19.39
CA SER A 288 -25.05 23.79 -19.11
C SER A 288 -23.54 23.80 -18.84
N ILE A 289 -22.92 22.67 -18.45
CA ILE A 289 -21.46 22.55 -18.39
C ILE A 289 -20.82 22.89 -19.73
N GLY A 290 -21.50 22.58 -20.85
CA GLY A 290 -21.04 22.97 -22.19
C GLY A 290 -20.92 24.48 -22.44
N ASN A 291 -21.41 25.34 -21.55
CA ASN A 291 -21.24 26.79 -21.62
C ASN A 291 -19.91 27.27 -21.01
N LEU A 292 -19.18 26.41 -20.29
CA LEU A 292 -17.95 26.75 -19.58
C LEU A 292 -16.75 26.73 -20.52
N THR A 293 -16.64 27.72 -21.39
CA THR A 293 -15.62 27.77 -22.47
C THR A 293 -14.17 27.89 -21.97
N GLU A 294 -13.98 28.35 -20.73
CA GLU A 294 -12.66 28.45 -20.08
C GLU A 294 -12.26 27.15 -19.37
N LEU A 295 -13.17 26.18 -19.24
CA LEU A 295 -12.88 24.92 -18.57
C LEU A 295 -11.79 24.11 -19.32
N ARG A 296 -10.77 23.66 -18.57
CA ARG A 296 -9.65 22.87 -19.08
C ARG A 296 -9.48 21.54 -18.35
N ASN A 297 -9.74 21.53 -17.04
CA ASN A 297 -9.64 20.31 -16.23
C ASN A 297 -11.03 19.98 -15.67
N PHE A 298 -11.54 18.83 -16.07
CA PHE A 298 -12.85 18.35 -15.65
C PHE A 298 -12.75 16.92 -15.14
N ASP A 299 -12.94 16.75 -13.84
CA ASP A 299 -12.90 15.44 -13.19
C ASP A 299 -14.14 15.22 -12.33
N VAL A 300 -14.98 14.27 -12.74
CA VAL A 300 -16.16 13.79 -12.02
C VAL A 300 -16.08 12.29 -11.78
N SER A 301 -14.86 11.74 -11.84
CA SER A 301 -14.63 10.30 -11.65
C SER A 301 -15.06 9.81 -10.27
N GLN A 302 -15.24 8.49 -10.15
CA GLN A 302 -15.61 7.84 -8.89
C GLN A 302 -16.88 8.44 -8.24
N ASN A 303 -17.98 8.39 -9.01
CA ASN A 303 -19.31 8.87 -8.59
C ASN A 303 -20.42 7.88 -9.03
N ASN A 304 -21.68 8.23 -8.84
CA ASN A 304 -22.84 7.46 -9.30
C ASN A 304 -23.54 8.13 -10.49
N LEU A 305 -22.80 8.86 -11.32
CA LEU A 305 -23.36 9.59 -12.47
C LEU A 305 -23.80 8.63 -13.56
N THR A 306 -24.86 9.02 -14.28
CA THR A 306 -25.53 8.17 -15.29
C THR A 306 -25.82 8.96 -16.58
N GLY A 307 -26.39 8.28 -17.58
CA GLY A 307 -26.80 8.91 -18.84
C GLY A 307 -25.70 8.95 -19.88
N GLU A 308 -25.93 9.68 -20.95
CA GLU A 308 -25.01 9.83 -22.06
C GLU A 308 -24.16 11.09 -21.90
N LEU A 309 -22.97 11.11 -22.49
CA LEU A 309 -22.12 12.30 -22.53
C LEU A 309 -22.71 13.35 -23.48
N PRO A 310 -23.15 14.52 -22.99
CA PRO A 310 -23.69 15.57 -23.85
C PRO A 310 -22.68 16.08 -24.88
N GLU A 311 -23.11 16.25 -26.14
CA GLU A 311 -22.23 16.68 -27.23
C GLU A 311 -21.56 18.06 -26.93
N LYS A 312 -22.27 18.96 -26.26
CA LYS A 312 -21.74 20.28 -25.87
C LYS A 312 -20.55 20.16 -24.89
N ILE A 313 -20.61 19.19 -23.96
CA ILE A 313 -19.51 18.93 -23.01
C ILE A 313 -18.35 18.29 -23.75
N ALA A 314 -18.62 17.32 -24.61
CA ALA A 314 -17.63 16.66 -25.45
C ALA A 314 -16.88 17.66 -26.40
N ALA A 315 -17.50 18.78 -26.74
CA ALA A 315 -16.91 19.84 -27.59
C ALA A 315 -16.01 20.83 -26.84
N LEU A 316 -15.98 20.79 -25.52
CA LEU A 316 -15.11 21.67 -24.72
C LEU A 316 -13.63 21.41 -24.99
N GLN A 317 -12.83 22.47 -24.86
CA GLN A 317 -11.39 22.43 -25.15
C GLN A 317 -10.59 21.97 -23.91
N LEU A 318 -10.93 20.80 -23.38
CA LEU A 318 -10.35 20.24 -22.15
C LEU A 318 -8.92 19.76 -22.38
N ILE A 319 -8.08 19.92 -21.36
CA ILE A 319 -6.73 19.33 -21.26
C ILE A 319 -6.84 17.96 -20.60
N SER A 320 -7.57 17.88 -19.48
CA SER A 320 -7.85 16.63 -18.74
C SER A 320 -9.35 16.42 -18.67
N PHE A 321 -9.78 15.23 -19.10
CA PHE A 321 -11.19 14.83 -19.14
C PHE A 321 -11.38 13.47 -18.49
N ASN A 322 -11.86 13.45 -17.23
CA ASN A 322 -11.97 12.27 -16.39
C ASN A 322 -13.42 12.01 -15.99
N LEU A 323 -13.99 10.92 -16.49
CA LEU A 323 -15.34 10.44 -16.20
C LEU A 323 -15.33 9.02 -15.60
N ASN A 324 -14.17 8.47 -15.34
CA ASN A 324 -14.01 7.06 -14.93
C ASN A 324 -14.76 6.71 -13.64
N ASP A 325 -15.04 5.41 -13.48
CA ASP A 325 -15.73 4.88 -12.29
C ASP A 325 -17.10 5.56 -12.05
N ASN A 326 -17.97 5.46 -13.05
CA ASN A 326 -19.33 5.95 -13.05
C ASN A 326 -20.26 4.96 -13.79
N PHE A 327 -21.48 5.34 -14.11
CA PHE A 327 -22.47 4.55 -14.83
C PHE A 327 -22.89 5.20 -16.15
N PHE A 328 -21.99 5.91 -16.81
CA PHE A 328 -22.28 6.53 -18.12
C PHE A 328 -22.57 5.48 -19.19
N THR A 329 -23.46 5.82 -20.11
CA THR A 329 -23.93 4.96 -21.20
C THR A 329 -23.90 5.70 -22.53
N GLY A 330 -24.30 5.04 -23.62
CA GLY A 330 -24.36 5.64 -24.96
C GLY A 330 -23.02 5.63 -25.67
N GLU A 331 -22.95 6.33 -26.80
CA GLU A 331 -21.76 6.41 -27.64
C GLU A 331 -20.96 7.69 -27.33
N LEU A 332 -19.65 7.65 -27.61
CA LEU A 332 -18.83 8.86 -27.51
C LEU A 332 -19.11 9.78 -28.70
N PRO A 333 -19.43 11.05 -28.47
CA PRO A 333 -19.55 12.02 -29.56
C PRO A 333 -18.22 12.20 -30.32
N ASP A 334 -18.23 12.10 -31.65
CA ASP A 334 -17.04 12.23 -32.51
C ASP A 334 -16.29 13.55 -32.31
N ILE A 335 -16.98 14.57 -31.83
CA ILE A 335 -16.41 15.91 -31.59
C ILE A 335 -15.30 15.89 -30.54
N VAL A 336 -15.27 14.94 -29.60
CA VAL A 336 -14.15 14.76 -28.63
C VAL A 336 -12.81 14.66 -29.35
N ALA A 337 -12.77 13.96 -30.47
CA ALA A 337 -11.53 13.78 -31.26
C ALA A 337 -11.01 15.06 -31.95
N LEU A 338 -11.83 16.10 -32.01
CA LEU A 338 -11.46 17.38 -32.61
C LEU A 338 -10.83 18.36 -31.63
N ASN A 339 -10.82 18.03 -30.32
CA ASN A 339 -10.20 18.85 -29.30
C ASN A 339 -8.67 18.86 -29.45
N PRO A 340 -8.03 20.02 -29.77
CA PRO A 340 -6.58 20.10 -29.96
C PRO A 340 -5.79 20.13 -28.65
N ASN A 341 -6.44 20.36 -27.51
CA ASN A 341 -5.80 20.54 -26.20
C ASN A 341 -5.77 19.27 -25.36
N LEU A 342 -6.46 18.21 -25.79
CA LEU A 342 -6.65 16.99 -24.99
C LEU A 342 -5.32 16.28 -24.73
N VAL A 343 -4.92 16.17 -23.48
CA VAL A 343 -3.70 15.50 -23.01
C VAL A 343 -4.03 14.22 -22.29
N GLU A 344 -5.05 14.24 -21.43
CA GLU A 344 -5.53 13.09 -20.67
C GLU A 344 -7.01 12.82 -20.95
N PHE A 345 -7.34 11.57 -21.28
CA PHE A 345 -8.69 11.12 -21.54
C PHE A 345 -8.97 9.82 -20.81
N LYS A 346 -9.71 9.89 -19.70
CA LYS A 346 -10.00 8.75 -18.82
C LYS A 346 -11.49 8.58 -18.61
N ILE A 347 -12.05 7.53 -19.18
CA ILE A 347 -13.48 7.20 -19.10
C ILE A 347 -13.69 5.72 -18.73
N PHE A 348 -12.69 5.10 -18.16
CA PHE A 348 -12.74 3.67 -17.82
C PHE A 348 -13.80 3.36 -16.77
N ASN A 349 -14.13 2.07 -16.65
CA ASN A 349 -15.13 1.56 -15.70
C ASN A 349 -16.47 2.31 -15.80
N ASN A 350 -17.07 2.21 -17.00
CA ASN A 350 -18.38 2.75 -17.34
C ASN A 350 -19.17 1.74 -18.22
N SER A 351 -20.24 2.17 -18.85
CA SER A 351 -21.03 1.37 -19.79
C SER A 351 -21.14 2.02 -21.20
N PHE A 352 -20.11 2.76 -21.60
CA PHE A 352 -20.05 3.34 -22.96
C PHE A 352 -20.07 2.26 -24.03
N THR A 353 -20.71 2.56 -25.16
CA THR A 353 -20.92 1.67 -26.30
C THR A 353 -20.45 2.31 -27.61
N GLY A 354 -20.67 1.67 -28.74
CA GLY A 354 -20.28 2.18 -30.05
C GLY A 354 -18.79 2.04 -30.32
N THR A 355 -18.25 2.89 -31.19
CA THR A 355 -16.84 2.85 -31.60
C THR A 355 -16.06 4.03 -31.01
N LEU A 356 -14.76 3.85 -30.82
CA LEU A 356 -13.90 4.98 -30.47
C LEU A 356 -13.77 5.93 -31.70
N PRO A 357 -13.85 7.27 -31.49
CA PRO A 357 -13.73 8.22 -32.59
C PRO A 357 -12.44 8.05 -33.38
N SER A 358 -12.50 7.80 -34.68
CA SER A 358 -11.35 7.43 -35.52
C SER A 358 -10.26 8.50 -35.60
N ASN A 359 -10.60 9.78 -35.42
CA ASN A 359 -9.65 10.88 -35.41
C ASN A 359 -9.03 11.18 -34.04
N LEU A 360 -9.32 10.40 -33.01
CA LEU A 360 -8.79 10.62 -31.67
C LEU A 360 -7.25 10.60 -31.67
N GLY A 361 -6.62 11.59 -31.06
CA GLY A 361 -5.15 11.79 -31.04
C GLY A 361 -4.57 12.47 -32.27
N LYS A 362 -5.37 12.71 -33.33
CA LYS A 362 -4.88 13.34 -34.57
C LYS A 362 -4.56 14.82 -34.41
N PHE A 363 -5.38 15.54 -33.65
CA PHE A 363 -5.28 16.98 -33.48
C PHE A 363 -4.62 17.37 -32.15
N SER A 364 -4.66 16.50 -31.15
CA SER A 364 -4.17 16.73 -29.79
C SER A 364 -2.81 16.09 -29.50
N GLU A 365 -2.08 16.60 -28.53
CA GLU A 365 -0.88 16.00 -27.96
C GLU A 365 -1.23 15.01 -26.84
N LEU A 366 -2.13 14.06 -27.14
CA LEU A 366 -2.60 13.07 -26.20
C LEU A 366 -1.42 12.30 -25.57
N SER A 367 -1.35 12.29 -24.24
CA SER A 367 -0.33 11.62 -23.44
C SER A 367 -0.85 10.31 -22.83
N GLU A 368 -2.10 10.32 -22.41
CA GLU A 368 -2.72 9.17 -21.78
C GLU A 368 -4.17 8.98 -22.25
N ILE A 369 -4.50 7.74 -22.62
CA ILE A 369 -5.86 7.33 -22.90
C ILE A 369 -6.18 6.09 -22.08
N ASP A 370 -7.28 6.13 -21.30
CA ASP A 370 -7.83 4.98 -20.61
C ASP A 370 -9.34 4.88 -20.84
N VAL A 371 -9.74 3.91 -21.65
CA VAL A 371 -11.14 3.60 -21.98
C VAL A 371 -11.50 2.19 -21.53
N SER A 372 -10.68 1.59 -20.66
CA SER A 372 -10.84 0.20 -20.21
C SER A 372 -12.17 -0.03 -19.48
N THR A 373 -12.56 -1.29 -19.38
CA THR A 373 -13.78 -1.71 -18.68
C THR A 373 -15.02 -0.92 -19.15
N ASN A 374 -15.30 -1.05 -20.43
CA ASN A 374 -16.47 -0.49 -21.12
C ASN A 374 -17.07 -1.52 -22.12
N ARG A 375 -17.90 -1.08 -23.04
CA ARG A 375 -18.51 -1.94 -24.09
C ARG A 375 -18.18 -1.45 -25.49
N PHE A 376 -17.03 -0.81 -25.67
CA PHE A 376 -16.60 -0.32 -26.97
C PHE A 376 -16.37 -1.45 -27.96
N THR A 377 -16.73 -1.22 -29.21
CA THR A 377 -16.60 -2.13 -30.35
C THR A 377 -15.78 -1.49 -31.47
N GLY A 378 -15.55 -2.21 -32.58
CA GLY A 378 -14.82 -1.68 -33.73
C GLY A 378 -13.30 -1.67 -33.53
N GLU A 379 -12.59 -0.92 -34.35
CA GLU A 379 -11.13 -0.92 -34.41
C GLU A 379 -10.50 0.14 -33.50
N LEU A 380 -9.21 -0.06 -33.17
CA LEU A 380 -8.41 0.93 -32.47
C LEU A 380 -8.19 2.18 -33.34
N PRO A 381 -8.35 3.42 -32.81
CA PRO A 381 -8.16 4.66 -33.58
C PRO A 381 -6.74 4.79 -34.14
N PRO A 382 -6.53 4.88 -35.46
CA PRO A 382 -5.18 4.83 -36.05
C PRO A 382 -4.28 6.03 -35.72
N TYR A 383 -4.87 7.12 -35.23
CA TYR A 383 -4.14 8.37 -35.01
C TYR A 383 -3.77 8.65 -33.55
N LEU A 384 -4.01 7.71 -32.60
CA LEU A 384 -3.71 7.95 -31.18
C LEU A 384 -2.28 8.43 -30.95
N CYS A 385 -1.32 7.92 -31.68
CA CYS A 385 0.08 8.32 -31.56
C CYS A 385 0.59 9.27 -32.68
N TYR A 386 -0.31 9.91 -33.43
CA TYR A 386 0.07 10.76 -34.56
C TYR A 386 1.02 11.91 -34.16
N ARG A 387 0.82 12.49 -32.99
CA ARG A 387 1.67 13.56 -32.44
C ARG A 387 2.91 13.06 -31.70
N ARG A 388 3.09 11.75 -31.55
CA ARG A 388 4.23 11.08 -30.88
C ARG A 388 4.46 11.53 -29.44
N LYS A 389 3.38 11.83 -28.70
CA LYS A 389 3.39 12.23 -27.28
C LYS A 389 2.76 11.18 -26.37
N LEU A 390 2.04 10.23 -26.94
CA LEU A 390 1.30 9.23 -26.20
C LEU A 390 2.26 8.34 -25.40
N GLN A 391 2.02 8.23 -24.10
CA GLN A 391 2.81 7.43 -23.16
C GLN A 391 2.06 6.18 -22.72
N LYS A 392 0.72 6.28 -22.59
CA LYS A 392 -0.09 5.17 -22.10
C LYS A 392 -1.31 4.94 -22.98
N ILE A 393 -1.51 3.66 -23.35
CA ILE A 393 -2.73 3.17 -23.99
C ILE A 393 -3.32 2.09 -23.09
N ILE A 394 -4.54 2.31 -22.60
CA ILE A 394 -5.25 1.41 -21.71
C ILE A 394 -6.66 1.20 -22.26
N THR A 395 -6.92 0.00 -22.80
CA THR A 395 -8.18 -0.31 -23.47
C THR A 395 -8.74 -1.68 -23.07
N PHE A 396 -8.20 -2.30 -22.03
CA PHE A 396 -8.57 -3.66 -21.64
C PHE A 396 -10.06 -3.78 -21.26
N SER A 397 -10.59 -5.01 -21.29
CA SER A 397 -11.99 -5.30 -20.94
C SER A 397 -12.99 -4.48 -21.76
N ASN A 398 -12.95 -4.68 -23.09
CA ASN A 398 -13.87 -4.12 -24.07
C ASN A 398 -14.23 -5.18 -25.14
N GLN A 399 -14.79 -4.76 -26.25
CA GLN A 399 -15.08 -5.61 -27.41
C GLN A 399 -14.38 -5.10 -28.68
N LEU A 400 -13.24 -4.41 -28.51
CA LEU A 400 -12.46 -3.87 -29.62
C LEU A 400 -11.92 -5.01 -30.48
N SER A 401 -11.90 -4.83 -31.79
CA SER A 401 -11.56 -5.85 -32.78
C SER A 401 -10.63 -5.28 -33.87
N GLY A 402 -10.23 -6.12 -34.83
CA GLY A 402 -9.31 -5.72 -35.88
C GLY A 402 -7.86 -5.78 -35.41
N GLU A 403 -6.97 -5.23 -36.22
CA GLU A 403 -5.53 -5.30 -36.00
C GLU A 403 -5.00 -4.14 -35.16
N ILE A 404 -3.86 -4.33 -34.50
CA ILE A 404 -3.15 -3.23 -33.84
C ILE A 404 -2.54 -2.34 -34.93
N PRO A 405 -2.85 -1.02 -34.98
CA PRO A 405 -2.36 -0.14 -36.04
C PRO A 405 -0.82 -0.10 -36.14
N GLU A 406 -0.26 -0.28 -37.32
CA GLU A 406 1.18 -0.22 -37.60
C GLU A 406 1.82 1.07 -37.08
N ALA A 407 1.07 2.20 -37.12
CA ALA A 407 1.54 3.51 -36.67
C ALA A 407 1.91 3.54 -35.17
N TYR A 408 1.38 2.61 -34.35
CA TYR A 408 1.73 2.55 -32.94
C TYR A 408 3.17 2.10 -32.73
N GLY A 409 3.74 1.29 -33.64
CA GLY A 409 5.15 0.92 -33.60
C GLY A 409 6.14 2.07 -33.78
N ASP A 410 5.71 3.20 -34.33
CA ASP A 410 6.52 4.42 -34.48
C ASP A 410 6.42 5.37 -33.28
N CYS A 411 5.69 5.00 -32.25
CA CYS A 411 5.40 5.78 -31.06
C CYS A 411 6.46 5.66 -29.96
N HIS A 412 7.63 6.23 -30.15
CA HIS A 412 8.74 6.08 -29.20
C HIS A 412 8.52 6.72 -27.80
N SER A 413 7.45 7.49 -27.61
CA SER A 413 7.01 7.99 -26.30
C SER A 413 6.21 6.95 -25.51
N LEU A 414 5.66 5.93 -26.20
CA LEU A 414 4.77 4.94 -25.63
C LEU A 414 5.57 3.95 -24.76
N ASN A 415 5.21 3.88 -23.49
CA ASN A 415 5.91 3.06 -22.50
C ASN A 415 4.98 2.14 -21.67
N TYR A 416 3.66 2.30 -21.80
CA TYR A 416 2.69 1.52 -21.03
C TYR A 416 1.50 1.13 -21.90
N ILE A 417 1.29 -0.17 -22.07
CA ILE A 417 0.25 -0.72 -22.96
C ILE A 417 -0.52 -1.80 -22.22
N ARG A 418 -1.87 -1.64 -22.16
CA ARG A 418 -2.81 -2.64 -21.67
C ARG A 418 -4.00 -2.75 -22.62
N MET A 419 -4.07 -3.84 -23.38
CA MET A 419 -5.14 -4.09 -24.36
C MET A 419 -5.76 -5.48 -24.19
N ALA A 420 -5.64 -6.06 -22.99
CA ALA A 420 -6.18 -7.38 -22.67
C ALA A 420 -7.70 -7.42 -22.76
N ASP A 421 -8.27 -8.63 -22.76
CA ASP A 421 -9.73 -8.85 -22.70
C ASP A 421 -10.50 -8.09 -23.80
N ASN A 422 -10.10 -8.30 -25.05
CA ASN A 422 -10.72 -7.73 -26.24
C ASN A 422 -10.90 -8.81 -27.34
N LYS A 423 -11.12 -8.39 -28.56
CA LYS A 423 -11.26 -9.25 -29.76
C LYS A 423 -10.23 -8.88 -30.83
N LEU A 424 -9.07 -8.33 -30.42
CA LEU A 424 -8.00 -7.95 -31.33
C LEU A 424 -7.44 -9.16 -32.06
N SER A 425 -7.01 -8.99 -33.30
CA SER A 425 -6.57 -10.05 -34.18
C SER A 425 -5.35 -9.66 -35.02
N GLY A 426 -4.80 -10.62 -35.76
CA GLY A 426 -3.65 -10.39 -36.63
C GLY A 426 -2.31 -10.36 -35.91
N GLU A 427 -1.26 -10.03 -36.64
CA GLU A 427 0.09 -9.96 -36.09
C GLU A 427 0.34 -8.65 -35.35
N VAL A 428 1.07 -8.72 -34.24
CA VAL A 428 1.56 -7.52 -33.56
C VAL A 428 2.63 -6.85 -34.41
N PRO A 429 2.54 -5.55 -34.73
CA PRO A 429 3.48 -4.87 -35.57
C PRO A 429 4.93 -5.04 -35.14
N ALA A 430 5.85 -5.34 -36.04
CA ALA A 430 7.24 -5.67 -35.70
C ALA A 430 7.96 -4.58 -34.89
N ARG A 431 7.70 -3.30 -35.19
CA ARG A 431 8.28 -2.15 -34.47
C ARG A 431 7.67 -1.94 -33.09
N PHE A 432 6.47 -2.48 -32.84
CA PHE A 432 5.80 -2.39 -31.54
C PHE A 432 6.63 -3.07 -30.44
N TRP A 433 7.30 -4.17 -30.77
CA TRP A 433 8.19 -4.87 -29.85
C TRP A 433 9.50 -4.13 -29.52
N GLU A 434 9.79 -3.04 -30.25
CA GLU A 434 10.99 -2.22 -30.08
C GLU A 434 10.78 -1.00 -29.18
N LEU A 435 9.54 -0.73 -28.80
CA LEU A 435 9.17 0.43 -27.99
C LEU A 435 9.78 0.37 -26.58
N PRO A 436 10.05 1.51 -25.93
CA PRO A 436 10.65 1.57 -24.61
C PRO A 436 9.64 1.22 -23.48
N LEU A 437 8.98 0.07 -23.63
CA LEU A 437 7.89 -0.35 -22.76
C LEU A 437 8.37 -0.69 -21.35
N THR A 438 7.54 -0.35 -20.36
CA THR A 438 7.62 -0.84 -18.98
C THR A 438 6.61 -1.96 -18.72
N ARG A 439 5.47 -1.92 -19.40
CA ARG A 439 4.42 -2.94 -19.37
C ARG A 439 3.85 -3.18 -20.77
N LEU A 440 3.69 -4.44 -21.13
CA LEU A 440 2.96 -4.88 -22.31
C LEU A 440 1.99 -5.98 -21.92
N GLU A 441 0.68 -5.68 -22.02
CA GLU A 441 -0.41 -6.57 -21.69
C GLU A 441 -1.37 -6.66 -22.88
N LEU A 442 -1.37 -7.82 -23.55
CA LEU A 442 -2.22 -8.16 -24.71
C LEU A 442 -3.02 -9.44 -24.47
N ALA A 443 -3.12 -9.87 -23.22
CA ALA A 443 -3.75 -11.13 -22.85
C ALA A 443 -5.22 -11.21 -23.29
N ASN A 444 -5.73 -12.44 -23.45
CA ASN A 444 -7.15 -12.70 -23.60
C ASN A 444 -7.81 -12.05 -24.84
N ASN A 445 -7.09 -11.95 -25.97
CA ASN A 445 -7.67 -11.53 -27.24
C ASN A 445 -8.05 -12.72 -28.14
N ASN A 446 -7.46 -13.90 -27.91
CA ASN A 446 -7.69 -15.19 -28.59
C ASN A 446 -7.32 -15.25 -30.09
N GLN A 447 -7.08 -14.13 -30.76
CA GLN A 447 -6.80 -14.05 -32.20
C GLN A 447 -5.50 -13.26 -32.53
N LEU A 448 -4.80 -12.72 -31.54
CA LEU A 448 -3.48 -12.16 -31.82
C LEU A 448 -2.48 -13.27 -32.10
N GLU A 449 -1.66 -13.10 -33.12
CA GLU A 449 -0.77 -14.13 -33.60
C GLU A 449 0.64 -13.61 -33.93
N GLY A 450 1.49 -14.43 -34.53
CA GLY A 450 2.86 -14.12 -34.84
C GLY A 450 3.83 -14.70 -33.81
N SER A 451 5.05 -14.18 -33.75
CA SER A 451 6.08 -14.66 -32.83
C SER A 451 6.72 -13.49 -32.08
N ILE A 452 7.22 -13.76 -30.88
CA ILE A 452 7.99 -12.78 -30.11
C ILE A 452 9.35 -12.58 -30.80
N PRO A 453 9.63 -11.42 -31.41
CA PRO A 453 10.87 -11.23 -32.15
C PRO A 453 12.06 -10.93 -31.23
N PRO A 454 13.31 -11.22 -31.66
CA PRO A 454 14.51 -10.86 -30.88
C PRO A 454 14.67 -9.36 -30.59
N SER A 455 14.01 -8.49 -31.37
CA SER A 455 14.03 -7.04 -31.18
C SER A 455 13.35 -6.59 -29.88
N ILE A 456 12.57 -7.44 -29.20
CA ILE A 456 12.02 -7.16 -27.86
C ILE A 456 13.10 -6.72 -26.87
N SER A 457 14.37 -7.15 -27.07
CA SER A 457 15.48 -6.73 -26.21
C SER A 457 15.74 -5.22 -26.20
N LYS A 458 15.13 -4.45 -27.12
CA LYS A 458 15.20 -2.98 -27.12
C LYS A 458 14.32 -2.36 -26.01
N ALA A 459 13.28 -3.04 -25.58
CA ALA A 459 12.40 -2.65 -24.45
C ALA A 459 13.09 -2.88 -23.09
N ARG A 460 14.23 -2.25 -22.84
CA ARG A 460 15.14 -2.55 -21.71
C ARG A 460 14.51 -2.41 -20.32
N HIS A 461 13.46 -1.62 -20.19
CA HIS A 461 12.75 -1.37 -18.93
C HIS A 461 11.46 -2.18 -18.79
N LEU A 462 11.24 -3.14 -19.70
CA LEU A 462 10.07 -4.00 -19.64
C LEU A 462 10.09 -4.82 -18.35
N SER A 463 9.08 -4.59 -17.51
CA SER A 463 8.90 -5.27 -16.22
C SER A 463 7.79 -6.32 -16.26
N GLN A 464 6.81 -6.13 -17.14
CA GLN A 464 5.68 -7.06 -17.28
C GLN A 464 5.40 -7.34 -18.77
N LEU A 465 5.42 -8.61 -19.12
CA LEU A 465 5.07 -9.14 -20.45
C LEU A 465 3.95 -10.16 -20.28
N GLU A 466 2.73 -9.77 -20.61
CA GLU A 466 1.53 -10.59 -20.44
C GLU A 466 0.80 -10.68 -21.81
N ILE A 467 0.92 -11.81 -22.48
CA ILE A 467 0.32 -12.08 -23.80
C ILE A 467 -0.45 -13.42 -23.83
N SER A 468 -0.87 -13.87 -22.64
CA SER A 468 -1.61 -15.13 -22.48
C SER A 468 -2.93 -15.16 -23.25
N ASP A 469 -3.49 -16.37 -23.41
CA ASP A 469 -4.79 -16.58 -24.08
C ASP A 469 -4.88 -15.95 -25.49
N ASN A 470 -3.89 -16.30 -26.34
CA ASN A 470 -3.78 -15.85 -27.72
C ASN A 470 -3.31 -16.97 -28.66
N ASN A 471 -2.89 -16.62 -29.86
CA ASN A 471 -2.44 -17.54 -30.89
C ASN A 471 -0.91 -17.38 -31.22
N PHE A 472 -0.15 -16.75 -30.29
CA PHE A 472 1.29 -16.57 -30.47
C PHE A 472 2.02 -17.90 -30.64
N SER A 473 3.01 -17.96 -31.55
CA SER A 473 3.73 -19.16 -31.94
C SER A 473 5.25 -18.92 -32.01
N GLY A 474 6.00 -19.92 -32.46
CA GLY A 474 7.46 -19.80 -32.55
C GLY A 474 8.16 -20.10 -31.25
N VAL A 475 9.43 -19.72 -31.14
CA VAL A 475 10.28 -20.00 -29.98
C VAL A 475 10.49 -18.74 -29.16
N ILE A 476 10.67 -18.91 -27.84
CA ILE A 476 11.06 -17.80 -26.97
C ILE A 476 12.46 -17.30 -27.36
N PRO A 477 12.62 -16.05 -27.80
CA PRO A 477 13.92 -15.59 -28.27
C PRO A 477 14.92 -15.49 -27.11
N VAL A 478 16.14 -15.98 -27.31
CA VAL A 478 17.22 -15.89 -26.30
C VAL A 478 17.47 -14.44 -25.85
N LYS A 479 17.17 -13.47 -26.72
CA LYS A 479 17.27 -12.03 -26.43
C LYS A 479 16.34 -11.53 -25.32
N ILE A 480 15.29 -12.26 -24.95
CA ILE A 480 14.42 -11.91 -23.80
C ILE A 480 15.22 -11.85 -22.49
N CYS A 481 16.30 -12.61 -22.38
CA CYS A 481 17.16 -12.59 -21.20
C CYS A 481 18.01 -11.30 -21.05
N GLU A 482 17.95 -10.38 -21.98
CA GLU A 482 18.59 -9.06 -21.88
C GLU A 482 17.70 -8.07 -21.10
N LEU A 483 16.42 -8.39 -20.92
CA LEU A 483 15.41 -7.59 -20.20
C LEU A 483 15.50 -7.83 -18.68
N ARG A 484 16.49 -7.22 -18.04
CA ARG A 484 16.82 -7.49 -16.62
C ARG A 484 15.77 -6.99 -15.62
N ASP A 485 14.89 -6.09 -16.07
CA ASP A 485 13.84 -5.49 -15.25
C ASP A 485 12.56 -6.36 -15.22
N LEU A 486 12.51 -7.46 -16.01
CA LEU A 486 11.35 -8.34 -16.05
C LEU A 486 11.07 -8.97 -14.68
N ARG A 487 9.83 -8.78 -14.24
CA ARG A 487 9.23 -9.36 -13.03
C ARG A 487 8.17 -10.41 -13.37
N VAL A 488 7.35 -10.13 -14.37
CA VAL A 488 6.25 -11.00 -14.79
C VAL A 488 6.43 -11.37 -16.26
N ILE A 489 6.39 -12.67 -16.53
CA ILE A 489 6.26 -13.24 -17.86
C ILE A 489 5.08 -14.19 -17.84
N ASP A 490 3.99 -13.80 -18.52
CA ASP A 490 2.84 -14.66 -18.76
C ASP A 490 2.63 -14.86 -20.27
N LEU A 491 3.00 -16.03 -20.73
CA LEU A 491 2.85 -16.49 -22.12
C LEU A 491 1.86 -17.66 -22.21
N SER A 492 1.11 -17.93 -21.14
CA SER A 492 0.24 -19.10 -21.04
C SER A 492 -0.82 -19.16 -22.14
N ARG A 493 -1.34 -20.37 -22.40
CA ARG A 493 -2.44 -20.60 -23.37
C ARG A 493 -2.17 -19.98 -24.73
N ASN A 494 -1.04 -20.39 -25.32
CA ASN A 494 -0.60 -20.00 -26.66
C ASN A 494 -0.13 -21.23 -27.45
N ARG A 495 0.58 -21.02 -28.56
CA ARG A 495 1.19 -22.07 -29.39
C ARG A 495 2.73 -22.01 -29.41
N ILE A 496 3.32 -21.46 -28.34
CA ILE A 496 4.76 -21.28 -28.19
C ILE A 496 5.44 -22.63 -28.05
N GLN A 497 6.55 -22.83 -28.76
CA GLN A 497 7.26 -24.11 -28.83
C GLN A 497 8.76 -23.96 -28.54
N GLY A 498 9.46 -25.10 -28.51
CA GLY A 498 10.90 -25.13 -28.26
C GLY A 498 11.25 -25.06 -26.78
N PRO A 499 12.54 -25.03 -26.45
CA PRO A 499 13.01 -25.10 -25.07
C PRO A 499 12.94 -23.74 -24.34
N LEU A 500 12.88 -23.80 -23.02
CA LEU A 500 13.11 -22.64 -22.16
C LEU A 500 14.55 -22.14 -22.35
N PRO A 501 14.77 -20.82 -22.54
CA PRO A 501 16.11 -20.26 -22.71
C PRO A 501 17.00 -20.53 -21.51
N SER A 502 18.16 -21.15 -21.69
CA SER A 502 19.12 -21.43 -20.60
C SER A 502 19.68 -20.17 -19.93
N CYS A 503 19.59 -19.01 -20.59
CA CYS A 503 20.02 -17.70 -20.09
C CYS A 503 19.04 -17.07 -19.11
N ILE A 504 17.93 -17.72 -18.75
CA ILE A 504 16.90 -17.20 -17.82
C ILE A 504 17.48 -16.76 -16.47
N ASN A 505 18.64 -17.32 -16.09
CA ASN A 505 19.40 -16.91 -14.91
C ASN A 505 19.81 -15.43 -14.86
N LYS A 506 19.69 -14.68 -15.97
CA LYS A 506 19.96 -13.25 -16.02
C LYS A 506 18.78 -12.42 -15.51
N LEU A 507 17.58 -12.99 -15.48
CA LEU A 507 16.35 -12.36 -15.03
C LEU A 507 16.23 -12.48 -13.51
N LYS A 508 17.04 -11.73 -12.78
CA LYS A 508 17.13 -11.82 -11.31
C LYS A 508 15.87 -11.33 -10.58
N ASN A 509 15.16 -10.41 -11.22
CA ASN A 509 13.96 -9.78 -10.66
C ASN A 509 12.67 -10.55 -11.02
N LEU A 510 12.78 -11.69 -11.71
CA LEU A 510 11.61 -12.46 -12.15
C LEU A 510 10.87 -13.03 -10.94
N GLU A 511 9.61 -12.62 -10.76
CA GLU A 511 8.72 -12.99 -9.66
C GLU A 511 7.72 -14.08 -10.10
N ARG A 512 7.23 -13.97 -11.34
CA ARG A 512 6.22 -14.87 -11.90
C ARG A 512 6.58 -15.30 -13.31
N LEU A 513 6.58 -16.63 -13.53
CA LEU A 513 6.81 -17.24 -14.82
C LEU A 513 5.68 -18.22 -15.14
N GLU A 514 4.76 -17.79 -15.99
CA GLU A 514 3.60 -18.56 -16.42
C GLU A 514 3.69 -18.89 -17.92
N MET A 515 3.79 -20.19 -18.23
CA MET A 515 3.91 -20.67 -19.60
C MET A 515 3.08 -21.94 -19.82
N GLN A 516 2.07 -22.16 -18.97
CA GLN A 516 1.20 -23.32 -19.07
C GLN A 516 0.39 -23.32 -20.37
N GLU A 517 -0.07 -24.50 -20.76
CA GLU A 517 -0.89 -24.70 -21.96
C GLU A 517 -0.23 -24.15 -23.25
N ASN A 518 0.97 -24.66 -23.52
CA ASN A 518 1.78 -24.36 -24.70
C ASN A 518 2.35 -25.65 -25.33
N MET A 519 3.27 -25.53 -26.27
CA MET A 519 3.96 -26.63 -26.90
C MET A 519 5.45 -26.68 -26.53
N LEU A 520 5.84 -26.13 -25.37
CA LEU A 520 7.24 -26.09 -24.92
C LEU A 520 7.80 -27.51 -24.77
N ASP A 521 9.03 -27.71 -25.23
CA ASP A 521 9.74 -28.98 -25.15
C ASP A 521 11.13 -28.82 -24.49
N GLY A 522 11.92 -29.89 -24.49
CA GLY A 522 13.24 -29.86 -23.85
C GLY A 522 13.18 -30.04 -22.34
N GLU A 523 14.24 -29.68 -21.65
CA GLU A 523 14.38 -29.82 -20.20
C GLU A 523 14.12 -28.48 -19.48
N ILE A 524 13.70 -28.56 -18.23
CA ILE A 524 13.66 -27.39 -17.34
C ILE A 524 15.10 -27.02 -16.97
N PRO A 525 15.63 -25.86 -17.39
CA PRO A 525 17.03 -25.56 -17.13
C PRO A 525 17.29 -25.32 -15.65
N SER A 526 18.31 -25.94 -15.07
CA SER A 526 18.70 -25.72 -13.67
C SER A 526 19.01 -24.26 -13.35
N SER A 527 19.34 -23.47 -14.38
CA SER A 527 19.59 -22.02 -14.26
C SER A 527 18.39 -21.20 -13.79
N VAL A 528 17.15 -21.73 -13.83
CA VAL A 528 15.95 -21.09 -13.25
C VAL A 528 16.15 -20.82 -11.75
N SER A 529 16.89 -21.67 -11.04
CA SER A 529 17.20 -21.47 -9.62
C SER A 529 17.96 -20.17 -9.30
N SER A 530 18.49 -19.51 -10.32
CA SER A 530 19.16 -18.21 -10.17
C SER A 530 18.20 -17.02 -10.16
N CYS A 531 16.93 -17.22 -10.45
CA CYS A 531 15.87 -16.20 -10.36
C CYS A 531 15.39 -16.12 -8.90
N THR A 532 16.15 -15.44 -8.04
CA THR A 532 15.96 -15.47 -6.58
C THR A 532 14.64 -14.90 -6.10
N GLU A 533 13.99 -14.06 -6.89
CA GLU A 533 12.68 -13.45 -6.59
C GLU A 533 11.50 -14.30 -7.11
N LEU A 534 11.76 -15.44 -7.76
CA LEU A 534 10.70 -16.25 -8.38
C LEU A 534 9.82 -16.89 -7.32
N ALA A 535 8.58 -16.39 -7.25
CA ALA A 535 7.54 -16.84 -6.33
C ALA A 535 6.59 -17.86 -6.97
N GLU A 536 6.34 -17.72 -8.28
CA GLU A 536 5.41 -18.55 -9.03
C GLU A 536 6.05 -19.10 -10.30
N LEU A 537 5.99 -20.42 -10.44
CA LEU A 537 6.45 -21.14 -11.64
C LEU A 537 5.37 -22.11 -12.10
N ASN A 538 4.74 -21.79 -13.22
CA ASN A 538 3.76 -22.65 -13.87
C ASN A 538 4.19 -23.02 -15.28
N LEU A 539 4.53 -24.29 -15.47
CA LEU A 539 4.92 -24.88 -16.76
C LEU A 539 4.01 -26.07 -17.13
N SER A 540 2.84 -26.15 -16.51
CA SER A 540 1.92 -27.28 -16.72
C SER A 540 1.40 -27.34 -18.17
N ASN A 541 0.85 -28.48 -18.55
CA ASN A 541 0.26 -28.68 -19.88
C ASN A 541 1.21 -28.33 -21.05
N ASN A 542 2.40 -28.93 -21.05
CA ASN A 542 3.43 -28.75 -22.07
C ASN A 542 4.02 -30.09 -22.50
N ARG A 543 5.16 -30.11 -23.20
CA ARG A 543 5.86 -31.31 -23.67
C ARG A 543 7.25 -31.44 -23.06
N LEU A 544 7.48 -30.82 -21.88
CA LEU A 544 8.77 -30.81 -21.20
C LEU A 544 9.22 -32.20 -20.80
N ARG A 545 10.53 -32.45 -20.90
CA ARG A 545 11.18 -33.76 -20.66
C ARG A 545 12.31 -33.63 -19.63
N GLY A 546 12.97 -34.74 -19.35
CA GLY A 546 14.08 -34.78 -18.37
C GLY A 546 13.57 -34.78 -16.93
N GLY A 547 14.46 -34.57 -16.00
CA GLY A 547 14.12 -34.56 -14.56
C GLY A 547 13.72 -33.16 -14.03
N ILE A 548 13.04 -33.13 -12.91
CA ILE A 548 12.83 -31.88 -12.14
C ILE A 548 14.19 -31.48 -11.55
N PRO A 549 14.71 -30.28 -11.85
CA PRO A 549 16.01 -29.88 -11.35
C PRO A 549 16.03 -29.75 -9.83
N PRO A 550 16.93 -30.45 -9.11
CA PRO A 550 17.05 -30.31 -7.65
C PRO A 550 17.32 -28.86 -7.19
N ALA A 551 18.01 -28.10 -8.05
CA ALA A 551 18.31 -26.68 -7.79
C ALA A 551 17.07 -25.79 -7.63
N LEU A 552 15.87 -26.20 -8.09
CA LEU A 552 14.64 -25.46 -7.79
C LEU A 552 14.38 -25.36 -6.28
N GLY A 553 14.82 -26.36 -5.50
CA GLY A 553 14.73 -26.32 -4.04
C GLY A 553 15.58 -25.24 -3.36
N ASP A 554 16.42 -24.53 -4.11
CA ASP A 554 17.25 -23.44 -3.61
C ASP A 554 16.60 -22.05 -3.80
N LEU A 555 15.42 -21.98 -4.45
CA LEU A 555 14.67 -20.73 -4.65
C LEU A 555 14.07 -20.27 -3.30
N PRO A 556 14.42 -19.08 -2.80
CA PRO A 556 14.08 -18.70 -1.41
C PRO A 556 12.60 -18.35 -1.21
N VAL A 557 11.91 -17.94 -2.28
CA VAL A 557 10.54 -17.40 -2.21
C VAL A 557 9.52 -18.20 -3.01
N LEU A 558 9.94 -19.24 -3.75
CA LEU A 558 9.03 -20.05 -4.57
C LEU A 558 7.96 -20.71 -3.67
N ASN A 559 6.70 -20.38 -3.94
CA ASN A 559 5.57 -20.89 -3.18
C ASN A 559 4.48 -21.54 -4.05
N TYR A 560 4.51 -21.30 -5.36
CA TYR A 560 3.65 -21.93 -6.35
C TYR A 560 4.50 -22.67 -7.38
N LEU A 561 4.32 -23.97 -7.51
CA LEU A 561 5.03 -24.81 -8.50
C LEU A 561 4.05 -25.77 -9.14
N ASP A 562 3.72 -25.56 -10.42
CA ASP A 562 2.94 -26.49 -11.23
C ASP A 562 3.73 -26.95 -12.46
N LEU A 563 4.02 -28.24 -12.51
CA LEU A 563 4.71 -28.93 -13.59
C LEU A 563 3.85 -30.07 -14.16
N SER A 564 2.56 -30.11 -13.86
CA SER A 564 1.64 -31.17 -14.23
C SER A 564 1.47 -31.28 -15.76
N ASN A 565 0.96 -32.43 -16.18
CA ASN A 565 0.66 -32.72 -17.58
C ASN A 565 1.84 -32.41 -18.54
N ASN A 566 2.98 -33.08 -18.27
CA ASN A 566 4.21 -33.00 -19.07
C ASN A 566 4.78 -34.39 -19.34
N GLN A 567 6.00 -34.48 -19.83
CA GLN A 567 6.71 -35.72 -20.06
C GLN A 567 7.93 -35.88 -19.13
N LEU A 568 7.87 -35.24 -17.94
CA LEU A 568 8.97 -35.27 -16.97
C LEU A 568 9.23 -36.68 -16.47
N THR A 569 10.51 -37.02 -16.27
CA THR A 569 10.99 -38.32 -15.79
C THR A 569 11.89 -38.14 -14.56
N GLY A 570 12.37 -39.24 -14.00
CA GLY A 570 13.23 -39.16 -12.82
C GLY A 570 12.45 -39.22 -11.48
N GLU A 571 13.17 -39.06 -10.41
CA GLU A 571 12.61 -39.00 -9.06
C GLU A 571 12.22 -37.56 -8.68
N ILE A 572 11.30 -37.38 -7.77
CA ILE A 572 10.97 -36.07 -7.17
C ILE A 572 12.13 -35.66 -6.26
N PRO A 573 12.83 -34.54 -6.53
CA PRO A 573 13.98 -34.14 -5.72
C PRO A 573 13.59 -33.85 -4.28
N ALA A 574 14.31 -34.40 -3.32
CA ALA A 574 14.09 -34.12 -1.91
C ALA A 574 14.40 -32.64 -1.52
N GLU A 575 15.23 -31.98 -2.33
CA GLU A 575 15.55 -30.56 -2.19
C GLU A 575 14.33 -29.64 -2.25
N LEU A 576 13.28 -30.06 -2.97
CA LEU A 576 12.01 -29.30 -3.03
C LEU A 576 11.31 -29.20 -1.67
N LEU A 577 11.64 -30.05 -0.72
CA LEU A 577 11.14 -29.93 0.68
C LEU A 577 11.66 -28.68 1.41
N ARG A 578 12.67 -27.99 0.85
CA ARG A 578 13.17 -26.73 1.41
C ARG A 578 12.23 -25.57 1.09
N LEU A 579 11.36 -25.73 0.08
CA LEU A 579 10.42 -24.72 -0.38
C LEU A 579 9.20 -24.64 0.54
N LYS A 580 8.62 -23.44 0.66
CA LYS A 580 7.32 -23.21 1.32
C LYS A 580 6.22 -23.26 0.27
N LEU A 581 5.99 -24.40 -0.33
CA LEU A 581 4.99 -24.50 -1.38
C LEU A 581 3.57 -24.41 -0.77
N ASN A 582 2.81 -23.40 -1.19
CA ASN A 582 1.38 -23.29 -0.96
C ASN A 582 0.63 -24.20 -1.95
N GLN A 583 1.15 -24.27 -3.19
CA GLN A 583 0.65 -25.14 -4.23
C GLN A 583 1.81 -25.87 -4.89
N PHE A 584 1.67 -27.19 -4.98
CA PHE A 584 2.61 -28.07 -5.64
C PHE A 584 1.85 -29.08 -6.48
N ASN A 585 2.15 -29.15 -7.75
CA ASN A 585 1.51 -30.11 -8.66
C ASN A 585 2.53 -30.65 -9.67
N VAL A 586 2.68 -31.99 -9.69
CA VAL A 586 3.50 -32.73 -10.66
C VAL A 586 2.70 -33.91 -11.27
N SER A 587 1.38 -33.86 -11.19
CA SER A 587 0.50 -34.90 -11.72
C SER A 587 0.71 -35.09 -13.25
N ASP A 588 0.26 -36.22 -13.75
CA ASP A 588 0.24 -36.52 -15.18
C ASP A 588 1.60 -36.35 -15.88
N ASN A 589 2.61 -37.03 -15.31
CA ASN A 589 3.98 -37.09 -15.81
C ASN A 589 4.49 -38.54 -15.90
N LYS A 590 5.77 -38.74 -16.14
CA LYS A 590 6.45 -40.06 -16.20
C LYS A 590 7.42 -40.22 -15.02
N LEU A 591 7.16 -39.58 -13.90
CA LEU A 591 8.00 -39.63 -12.68
C LEU A 591 7.95 -41.00 -12.04
N TYR A 592 9.03 -41.38 -11.35
CA TYR A 592 9.15 -42.67 -10.67
C TYR A 592 9.85 -42.56 -9.32
N GLY A 593 9.85 -43.64 -8.55
CA GLY A 593 10.52 -43.68 -7.27
C GLY A 593 9.59 -43.36 -6.08
N LYS A 594 10.18 -43.18 -4.91
CA LYS A 594 9.45 -42.91 -3.67
C LYS A 594 9.21 -41.42 -3.52
N ILE A 595 7.97 -41.02 -3.26
CA ILE A 595 7.63 -39.65 -2.93
C ILE A 595 8.34 -39.26 -1.63
N PRO A 596 9.09 -38.16 -1.57
CA PRO A 596 9.72 -37.66 -0.35
C PRO A 596 8.73 -37.50 0.80
N SER A 597 9.14 -37.88 2.02
CA SER A 597 8.23 -38.00 3.17
C SER A 597 7.49 -36.71 3.53
N GLY A 598 8.12 -35.55 3.33
CA GLY A 598 7.50 -34.25 3.60
C GLY A 598 6.33 -33.89 2.67
N PHE A 599 6.25 -34.51 1.48
CA PHE A 599 5.10 -34.35 0.57
C PHE A 599 4.01 -35.41 0.75
N GLN A 600 4.19 -36.38 1.64
CA GLN A 600 3.18 -37.42 1.92
C GLN A 600 2.08 -36.89 2.86
N GLN A 601 1.50 -35.73 2.53
CA GLN A 601 0.42 -35.08 3.25
C GLN A 601 -0.84 -35.09 2.37
N ASP A 602 -2.01 -35.18 2.98
CA ASP A 602 -3.28 -35.24 2.25
C ASP A 602 -3.49 -34.02 1.32
N ILE A 603 -2.96 -32.85 1.68
CA ILE A 603 -3.05 -31.63 0.86
C ILE A 603 -2.40 -31.81 -0.53
N PHE A 604 -1.37 -32.66 -0.64
CA PHE A 604 -0.69 -32.91 -1.91
C PHE A 604 -1.14 -34.21 -2.58
N ARG A 605 -2.17 -34.91 -2.05
CA ARG A 605 -2.59 -36.22 -2.55
C ARG A 605 -2.87 -36.25 -4.05
N LEU A 606 -3.51 -35.23 -4.59
CA LEU A 606 -3.86 -35.10 -6.00
C LEU A 606 -2.65 -34.70 -6.85
N SER A 607 -1.65 -34.06 -6.28
CA SER A 607 -0.49 -33.50 -6.95
C SER A 607 0.44 -34.52 -7.61
N PHE A 608 0.26 -35.80 -7.32
CA PHE A 608 1.11 -36.90 -7.81
C PHE A 608 0.39 -37.90 -8.73
N LEU A 609 -0.91 -37.72 -8.91
CA LEU A 609 -1.72 -38.61 -9.74
C LEU A 609 -1.19 -38.66 -11.19
N GLY A 610 -1.56 -39.68 -11.94
CA GLY A 610 -1.09 -39.83 -13.32
C GLY A 610 0.41 -40.15 -13.52
N ASN A 611 1.14 -40.41 -12.40
CA ASN A 611 2.54 -40.93 -12.44
C ASN A 611 2.57 -42.39 -12.03
N PRO A 612 2.42 -43.33 -12.96
CA PRO A 612 2.22 -44.76 -12.62
C PRO A 612 3.40 -45.42 -11.92
N ASN A 613 4.59 -44.80 -11.96
CA ASN A 613 5.80 -45.32 -11.36
C ASN A 613 6.21 -44.71 -10.02
N LEU A 614 5.41 -43.73 -9.50
CA LEU A 614 5.57 -43.22 -8.14
C LEU A 614 4.99 -44.19 -7.11
N CYS A 615 5.53 -44.16 -5.89
CA CYS A 615 5.03 -44.93 -4.76
C CYS A 615 5.12 -44.15 -3.46
N ALA A 616 4.20 -44.40 -2.53
CA ALA A 616 4.22 -43.84 -1.17
C ALA A 616 3.68 -44.89 -0.18
N PRO A 617 4.17 -44.93 1.06
CA PRO A 617 3.70 -45.94 2.03
C PRO A 617 2.28 -45.68 2.54
N ASN A 618 1.84 -44.40 2.61
CA ASN A 618 0.58 -43.99 3.28
C ASN A 618 -0.14 -42.87 2.54
N LEU A 619 -0.18 -42.86 1.21
CA LEU A 619 -0.82 -41.81 0.42
C LEU A 619 -1.76 -42.43 -0.62
N ASP A 620 -2.98 -42.78 -0.23
CA ASP A 620 -3.99 -43.34 -1.14
C ASP A 620 -4.50 -42.25 -2.09
N PRO A 621 -4.65 -42.49 -3.43
CA PRO A 621 -4.60 -43.78 -4.15
C PRO A 621 -3.24 -44.14 -4.76
N ILE A 622 -2.13 -43.55 -4.32
CA ILE A 622 -0.80 -43.88 -4.86
C ILE A 622 -0.38 -45.27 -4.32
N ARG A 623 0.14 -46.10 -5.22
CA ARG A 623 0.56 -47.46 -4.89
C ARG A 623 1.61 -47.48 -3.74
N PRO A 624 1.57 -48.46 -2.81
CA PRO A 624 2.61 -48.61 -1.80
C PRO A 624 3.94 -48.99 -2.45
N CYS A 625 5.04 -48.46 -1.88
CA CYS A 625 6.37 -48.83 -2.33
C CYS A 625 6.60 -50.32 -2.05
N ARG A 626 6.90 -51.14 -3.09
CA ARG A 626 7.33 -52.51 -2.89
C ARG A 626 8.66 -52.48 -2.14
N SER A 627 8.66 -52.96 -0.88
CA SER A 627 9.88 -53.28 -0.18
C SER A 627 10.63 -54.32 -1.02
N LYS A 628 11.87 -54.05 -1.49
CA LYS A 628 12.75 -55.12 -1.95
C LYS A 628 12.75 -56.16 -0.86
N PRO A 629 12.58 -57.48 -1.18
CA PRO A 629 12.66 -58.51 -0.17
C PRO A 629 14.00 -58.32 0.55
N GLU A 630 13.89 -58.09 1.86
CA GLU A 630 15.04 -57.78 2.69
C GLU A 630 16.13 -58.83 2.47
N THR A 631 17.32 -58.39 2.15
CA THR A 631 18.59 -59.10 2.25
C THR A 631 18.88 -59.64 3.67
N ARG A 632 17.87 -59.73 4.54
CA ARG A 632 17.99 -60.32 5.86
C ARG A 632 18.48 -61.77 5.81
N TYR A 633 18.07 -62.55 4.82
CA TYR A 633 18.59 -63.95 4.65
C TYR A 633 20.05 -63.94 4.20
N ILE A 634 20.50 -63.03 3.35
CA ILE A 634 21.90 -62.92 2.94
C ILE A 634 22.74 -62.36 4.08
N LEU A 635 22.21 -61.40 4.86
CA LEU A 635 22.87 -60.84 6.03
C LEU A 635 22.97 -61.85 7.19
N VAL A 636 21.97 -62.73 7.43
CA VAL A 636 22.03 -63.76 8.45
C VAL A 636 23.07 -64.85 8.08
N ILE A 637 23.17 -65.21 6.81
CA ILE A 637 24.21 -66.16 6.35
C ILE A 637 25.60 -65.48 6.40
N SER A 638 25.74 -64.22 6.04
CA SER A 638 27.00 -63.47 6.12
C SER A 638 27.38 -63.16 7.59
N ILE A 639 26.44 -62.95 8.50
CA ILE A 639 26.69 -62.75 9.92
C ILE A 639 27.15 -64.08 10.58
N ILE A 640 26.61 -65.24 10.20
CA ILE A 640 27.06 -66.51 10.69
C ILE A 640 28.51 -66.77 10.21
N CYS A 641 28.86 -66.45 9.00
CA CYS A 641 30.24 -66.53 8.47
C CYS A 641 31.20 -65.54 9.12
N ILE A 642 30.74 -64.33 9.44
CA ILE A 642 31.52 -63.28 10.10
C ILE A 642 31.71 -63.57 11.57
N VAL A 643 30.72 -64.14 12.27
CA VAL A 643 30.85 -64.60 13.68
C VAL A 643 31.85 -65.74 13.84
N ALA A 644 31.93 -66.62 12.86
CA ALA A 644 32.95 -67.63 12.84
C ALA A 644 34.37 -67.10 12.60
N LEU A 645 34.50 -66.04 11.75
CA LEU A 645 35.76 -65.36 11.48
C LEU A 645 36.18 -64.41 12.57
N THR A 646 35.22 -63.74 13.23
CA THR A 646 35.48 -62.74 14.31
C THR A 646 35.83 -63.43 15.60
N GLY A 647 35.30 -64.65 15.86
CA GLY A 647 35.75 -65.53 16.99
C GLY A 647 37.22 -65.79 16.93
N ALA A 648 37.81 -66.01 15.73
CA ALA A 648 39.23 -66.19 15.53
C ALA A 648 40.05 -64.88 15.68
N LEU A 649 39.48 -63.77 15.28
CA LEU A 649 40.15 -62.41 15.33
C LEU A 649 40.09 -61.77 16.72
N VAL A 650 39.02 -62.01 17.51
CA VAL A 650 38.88 -61.46 18.86
C VAL A 650 39.89 -62.11 19.82
N TRP A 651 40.29 -63.41 19.57
CA TRP A 651 41.36 -64.03 20.33
C TRP A 651 42.74 -63.42 20.03
N LEU A 652 42.91 -62.76 18.82
CA LEU A 652 44.16 -62.08 18.46
C LEU A 652 44.19 -60.63 19.01
N PHE A 653 42.96 -60.02 19.24
CA PHE A 653 42.82 -58.60 19.57
C PHE A 653 42.89 -58.26 21.06
N ILE A 654 42.82 -59.28 21.91
CA ILE A 654 42.93 -59.08 23.39
C ILE A 654 44.37 -58.70 23.85
N LYS A 655 45.35 -58.78 22.93
CA LYS A 655 46.78 -58.53 23.28
C LYS A 655 47.34 -57.17 22.98
N THR A 656 46.58 -56.26 22.40
CA THR A 656 47.07 -54.89 22.08
C THR A 656 46.03 -53.83 22.38
N LYS A 657 46.08 -53.19 23.53
CA LYS A 657 45.48 -51.90 23.80
C LYS A 657 46.42 -50.80 23.36
N PRO A 658 45.89 -49.71 22.69
CA PRO A 658 46.21 -48.36 23.15
C PRO A 658 45.03 -47.39 23.22
N LEU A 659 44.94 -46.70 24.32
CA LEU A 659 44.54 -45.37 24.65
C LEU A 659 43.62 -44.61 23.67
N PHE A 660 42.35 -44.44 24.06
CA PHE A 660 41.42 -43.44 23.47
C PHE A 660 41.79 -42.06 23.88
N LYS A 661 42.08 -41.19 22.88
CA LYS A 661 42.14 -39.73 23.04
C LYS A 661 40.72 -39.14 23.09
N ARG A 662 40.40 -38.34 24.14
CA ARG A 662 39.18 -37.55 24.28
C ARG A 662 39.10 -36.53 23.16
N LYS A 663 37.96 -36.50 22.45
CA LYS A 663 37.60 -35.39 21.54
C LYS A 663 37.28 -34.13 22.36
N PRO A 664 37.59 -32.90 21.84
CA PRO A 664 37.32 -31.66 22.53
C PRO A 664 35.81 -31.37 22.62
N LYS A 665 35.39 -30.79 23.71
CA LYS A 665 34.00 -30.37 24.01
C LYS A 665 33.65 -29.21 23.05
N ARG A 666 32.65 -29.42 22.19
CA ARG A 666 32.06 -28.38 21.32
C ARG A 666 31.25 -27.42 22.17
N THR A 667 31.40 -26.12 21.96
CA THR A 667 30.69 -25.07 22.70
C THR A 667 29.59 -24.48 21.84
N ASN A 668 28.35 -24.92 22.07
CA ASN A 668 27.17 -24.29 21.51
C ASN A 668 26.84 -23.03 22.33
N LYS A 669 26.52 -21.90 21.66
CA LYS A 669 26.07 -20.68 22.32
C LYS A 669 24.57 -20.76 22.56
N ILE A 670 24.16 -20.97 23.82
CA ILE A 670 22.75 -21.04 24.24
C ILE A 670 22.35 -19.73 24.89
N THR A 671 21.18 -19.20 24.53
CA THR A 671 20.58 -18.05 25.19
C THR A 671 19.20 -18.42 25.72
N ILE A 672 18.96 -18.22 26.99
CA ILE A 672 17.70 -18.53 27.69
C ILE A 672 17.00 -17.21 27.99
N PHE A 673 15.74 -17.07 27.53
CA PHE A 673 14.93 -15.86 27.69
C PHE A 673 13.97 -15.93 28.88
N GLN A 674 13.70 -17.13 29.39
CA GLN A 674 12.86 -17.38 30.57
C GLN A 674 13.44 -18.52 31.38
N ARG A 675 13.09 -18.63 32.68
CA ARG A 675 13.50 -19.79 33.50
C ARG A 675 12.86 -21.07 32.93
N VAL A 676 13.69 -21.92 32.36
CA VAL A 676 13.28 -23.19 31.78
C VAL A 676 13.84 -24.33 32.62
N GLY A 677 13.05 -25.40 32.77
CA GLY A 677 13.42 -26.62 33.52
C GLY A 677 13.97 -27.75 32.63
N PHE A 678 14.55 -27.41 31.46
CA PHE A 678 15.08 -28.37 30.50
C PHE A 678 16.36 -27.83 29.84
N THR A 679 17.12 -28.72 29.21
CA THR A 679 18.35 -28.40 28.51
C THR A 679 18.24 -28.82 27.03
N GLU A 680 19.23 -28.44 26.22
CA GLU A 680 19.30 -28.87 24.82
C GLU A 680 19.41 -30.38 24.67
N GLU A 681 19.97 -31.09 25.65
CA GLU A 681 20.09 -32.54 25.65
C GLU A 681 18.72 -33.24 25.73
N ASP A 682 17.71 -32.60 26.29
CA ASP A 682 16.32 -33.09 26.35
C ASP A 682 15.59 -32.92 24.99
N ILE A 683 16.06 -31.99 24.18
CA ILE A 683 15.42 -31.59 22.90
C ILE A 683 15.98 -32.42 21.72
N TYR A 684 17.32 -32.54 21.60
CA TYR A 684 17.96 -33.17 20.46
C TYR A 684 17.44 -34.56 20.06
N PRO A 685 17.20 -35.49 20.99
CA PRO A 685 16.76 -36.85 20.64
C PRO A 685 15.38 -36.89 20.01
N GLN A 686 14.59 -35.80 20.15
CA GLN A 686 13.21 -35.72 19.70
C GLN A 686 13.06 -34.92 18.39
N LEU A 687 14.14 -34.38 17.83
CA LEU A 687 14.13 -33.69 16.51
C LEU A 687 14.17 -34.71 15.36
N THR A 688 13.20 -35.65 15.37
CA THR A 688 13.02 -36.72 14.38
C THR A 688 11.88 -36.38 13.44
N GLU A 689 11.83 -37.07 12.29
CA GLU A 689 10.78 -36.87 11.28
C GLU A 689 9.37 -37.06 11.83
N ASP A 690 9.20 -37.99 12.74
CA ASP A 690 7.89 -38.32 13.36
C ASP A 690 7.34 -37.21 14.28
N ASN A 691 8.17 -36.28 14.68
CA ASN A 691 7.81 -35.18 15.58
C ASN A 691 7.62 -33.85 14.82
N ILE A 692 7.71 -33.83 13.48
CA ILE A 692 7.48 -32.64 12.66
C ILE A 692 5.99 -32.31 12.68
N ILE A 693 5.66 -31.06 13.06
CA ILE A 693 4.30 -30.51 13.10
C ILE A 693 4.09 -29.41 12.08
N GLY A 694 5.17 -28.90 11.48
CA GLY A 694 5.11 -27.88 10.47
C GLY A 694 6.43 -27.69 9.75
N SER A 695 6.37 -27.24 8.51
CA SER A 695 7.54 -26.84 7.71
C SER A 695 7.31 -25.46 7.13
N GLY A 696 8.36 -24.66 7.08
CA GLY A 696 8.29 -23.31 6.55
C GLY A 696 9.63 -22.89 5.94
N GLY A 697 9.70 -21.74 5.24
CA GLY A 697 10.91 -21.27 4.57
C GLY A 697 12.07 -20.98 5.50
N SER A 698 11.80 -20.72 6.79
CA SER A 698 12.87 -20.53 7.78
C SER A 698 13.32 -21.84 8.45
N GLY A 699 12.54 -22.96 8.36
CA GLY A 699 12.93 -24.22 9.02
C GLY A 699 11.78 -25.20 9.23
N LEU A 700 12.06 -26.27 9.98
CA LEU A 700 11.11 -27.29 10.42
C LEU A 700 10.71 -27.04 11.86
N VAL A 701 9.41 -27.20 12.17
CA VAL A 701 8.88 -27.10 13.53
C VAL A 701 8.58 -28.49 14.05
N TYR A 702 9.14 -28.81 15.22
CA TYR A 702 9.00 -30.09 15.90
C TYR A 702 8.18 -29.95 17.17
N ARG A 703 7.38 -30.97 17.47
CA ARG A 703 6.72 -31.12 18.75
C ARG A 703 7.62 -31.94 19.67
N VAL A 704 8.06 -31.37 20.78
CA VAL A 704 8.96 -31.98 21.73
C VAL A 704 8.23 -32.17 23.05
N LYS A 705 8.12 -33.41 23.54
CA LYS A 705 7.52 -33.73 24.86
C LYS A 705 8.63 -33.97 25.86
N LEU A 706 8.72 -33.13 26.88
CA LEU A 706 9.67 -33.27 27.97
C LEU A 706 9.27 -34.36 28.97
N LYS A 707 10.22 -34.92 29.67
CA LYS A 707 9.99 -35.88 30.77
C LYS A 707 9.12 -35.30 31.88
N SER A 708 9.08 -33.98 32.04
CA SER A 708 8.22 -33.24 32.95
C SER A 708 6.74 -33.23 32.56
N GLY A 709 6.36 -33.76 31.39
CA GLY A 709 5.02 -33.67 30.80
C GLY A 709 4.76 -32.40 29.97
N GLN A 710 5.63 -31.41 30.03
CA GLN A 710 5.52 -30.18 29.24
C GLN A 710 5.77 -30.44 27.75
N THR A 711 4.96 -29.89 26.87
CA THR A 711 5.14 -29.92 25.41
C THR A 711 5.71 -28.60 24.93
N LEU A 712 6.67 -28.65 24.00
CA LEU A 712 7.36 -27.51 23.42
C LEU A 712 7.24 -27.56 21.89
N ALA A 713 7.28 -26.38 21.25
CA ALA A 713 7.49 -26.25 19.80
C ALA A 713 8.96 -25.82 19.54
N VAL A 714 9.65 -26.57 18.70
CA VAL A 714 11.05 -26.32 18.39
C VAL A 714 11.21 -26.07 16.89
N LYS A 715 11.53 -24.86 16.52
CA LYS A 715 11.79 -24.43 15.13
C LYS A 715 13.28 -24.59 14.84
N LYS A 716 13.63 -25.63 14.06
CA LYS A 716 14.99 -25.87 13.57
C LYS A 716 15.16 -25.18 12.22
N LEU A 717 16.06 -24.22 12.17
CA LEU A 717 16.29 -23.43 10.97
C LEU A 717 17.13 -24.16 9.92
N TRP A 718 16.90 -23.85 8.64
CA TRP A 718 17.65 -24.40 7.53
C TRP A 718 19.10 -23.84 7.52
N GLY A 719 20.10 -24.72 7.30
CA GLY A 719 21.51 -24.34 7.12
C GLY A 719 22.35 -24.35 8.37
N GLY A 720 23.61 -24.84 8.27
CA GLY A 720 24.69 -24.76 9.27
C GLY A 720 25.59 -23.54 9.03
N PRO A 721 26.59 -23.26 9.90
CA PRO A 721 27.54 -22.20 9.75
C PRO A 721 28.36 -22.36 8.46
N GLY A 722 28.32 -21.33 7.61
CA GLY A 722 29.01 -21.30 6.30
C GLY A 722 28.10 -21.38 5.08
N GLN A 723 26.79 -21.57 5.24
CA GLN A 723 25.81 -21.53 4.13
C GLN A 723 24.83 -20.37 4.31
N LYS A 724 24.84 -19.43 3.37
CA LYS A 724 23.98 -18.24 3.10
C LYS A 724 23.77 -17.25 4.27
N PRO A 725 24.09 -15.96 4.04
CA PRO A 725 23.89 -14.87 5.01
C PRO A 725 22.43 -14.66 5.42
N GLU A 726 21.48 -15.11 4.61
CA GLU A 726 20.04 -14.90 4.82
C GLU A 726 19.46 -15.69 6.00
N SER A 727 19.85 -16.96 6.21
CA SER A 727 19.36 -17.75 7.36
C SER A 727 19.86 -17.20 8.70
N GLU A 728 20.98 -16.51 8.69
CA GLU A 728 21.52 -15.81 9.87
C GLU A 728 20.71 -14.55 10.18
N SER A 729 20.26 -13.81 9.16
CA SER A 729 19.46 -12.61 9.34
C SER A 729 18.06 -12.94 9.89
N PHE A 730 17.40 -14.00 9.42
CA PHE A 730 16.12 -14.49 9.98
C PHE A 730 16.25 -14.94 11.45
N PHE A 731 17.28 -15.72 11.76
CA PHE A 731 17.55 -16.14 13.14
C PHE A 731 17.79 -14.94 14.05
N ARG A 732 18.62 -14.00 13.60
CA ARG A 732 18.95 -12.80 14.36
C ARG A 732 17.72 -11.91 14.56
N SER A 733 16.93 -11.64 13.51
CA SER A 733 15.70 -10.86 13.57
C SER A 733 14.70 -11.45 14.57
N GLU A 734 14.45 -12.75 14.50
CA GLU A 734 13.49 -13.43 15.37
C GLU A 734 13.97 -13.47 16.84
N VAL A 735 15.25 -13.68 17.08
CA VAL A 735 15.86 -13.66 18.42
C VAL A 735 15.90 -12.25 19.02
N GLU A 736 16.30 -11.25 18.26
CA GLU A 736 16.40 -9.87 18.74
C GLU A 736 15.02 -9.28 19.03
N THR A 737 14.03 -9.61 18.19
CA THR A 737 12.65 -9.16 18.35
C THR A 737 11.96 -9.87 19.51
N LEU A 738 11.78 -11.19 19.44
CA LEU A 738 11.05 -11.95 20.47
C LEU A 738 11.77 -12.02 21.81
N GLY A 739 13.08 -11.88 21.83
CA GLY A 739 13.86 -11.85 23.06
C GLY A 739 13.46 -10.73 24.02
N ARG A 740 12.95 -9.62 23.48
CA ARG A 740 12.54 -8.40 24.23
C ARG A 740 11.03 -8.30 24.44
N LEU A 741 10.21 -8.85 23.55
CA LEU A 741 8.76 -8.69 23.57
C LEU A 741 8.10 -9.54 24.67
N ARG A 742 7.15 -8.96 25.40
CA ARG A 742 6.36 -9.65 26.44
C ARG A 742 4.91 -9.15 26.39
N HIS A 743 4.04 -9.92 25.73
CA HIS A 743 2.61 -9.60 25.64
C HIS A 743 1.77 -10.89 25.60
N GLY A 744 0.53 -10.83 26.11
CA GLY A 744 -0.37 -11.97 26.19
C GLY A 744 -0.79 -12.55 24.84
N ASN A 745 -0.75 -11.75 23.78
CA ASN A 745 -1.12 -12.16 22.41
C ASN A 745 0.08 -12.26 21.46
N ILE A 746 1.29 -12.45 22.00
CA ILE A 746 2.52 -12.72 21.24
C ILE A 746 3.12 -14.04 21.72
N VAL A 747 3.60 -14.87 20.80
CA VAL A 747 4.25 -16.15 21.12
C VAL A 747 5.51 -15.92 21.95
N LYS A 748 5.75 -16.81 22.94
CA LYS A 748 6.91 -16.68 23.82
C LYS A 748 8.08 -17.49 23.32
N LEU A 749 9.19 -16.85 23.07
CA LEU A 749 10.48 -17.49 22.86
C LEU A 749 11.08 -17.85 24.24
N LEU A 750 11.33 -19.14 24.46
CA LEU A 750 11.86 -19.68 25.71
C LEU A 750 13.38 -19.74 25.69
N MET A 751 13.95 -20.27 24.61
CA MET A 751 15.38 -20.50 24.47
C MET A 751 15.78 -20.48 22.99
N CYS A 752 17.01 -20.08 22.68
CA CYS A 752 17.61 -20.31 21.37
C CYS A 752 18.98 -20.98 21.50
N CYS A 753 19.31 -21.80 20.51
CA CYS A 753 20.62 -22.44 20.39
C CYS A 753 21.25 -22.05 19.05
N ASN A 754 22.45 -21.48 19.11
CA ASN A 754 23.27 -21.16 17.95
C ASN A 754 24.52 -22.06 17.98
N GLY A 755 24.44 -23.19 17.31
CA GLY A 755 25.50 -24.16 17.24
C GLY A 755 26.18 -24.24 15.89
N GLU A 756 27.31 -24.94 15.78
CA GLU A 756 28.07 -25.10 14.54
C GLU A 756 27.37 -26.03 13.51
N GLU A 757 26.51 -26.94 13.93
CA GLU A 757 25.85 -27.89 13.06
C GLU A 757 24.38 -27.54 12.79
N PHE A 758 23.72 -26.82 13.69
CA PHE A 758 22.31 -26.43 13.59
C PHE A 758 21.95 -25.29 14.53
N ARG A 759 20.91 -24.56 14.13
CA ARG A 759 20.29 -23.48 14.89
C ARG A 759 18.85 -23.83 15.17
N PHE A 760 18.37 -23.61 16.38
CA PHE A 760 16.95 -23.79 16.69
C PHE A 760 16.43 -22.79 17.71
N LEU A 761 15.14 -22.53 17.65
CA LEU A 761 14.37 -21.67 18.53
C LEU A 761 13.33 -22.53 19.25
N VAL A 762 13.13 -22.32 20.55
CA VAL A 762 12.21 -23.07 21.39
C VAL A 762 11.11 -22.15 21.88
N TYR A 763 9.87 -22.54 21.61
CA TYR A 763 8.67 -21.80 21.97
C TYR A 763 7.74 -22.60 22.87
N GLU A 764 6.79 -21.90 23.50
CA GLU A 764 5.62 -22.56 24.07
C GLU A 764 4.83 -23.26 22.96
N PHE A 765 4.25 -24.42 23.27
CA PHE A 765 3.47 -25.19 22.30
C PHE A 765 2.02 -24.68 22.27
N MET A 766 1.44 -24.53 21.07
CA MET A 766 0.08 -24.10 20.85
C MET A 766 -0.79 -25.29 20.44
N GLU A 767 -1.69 -25.69 21.31
CA GLU A 767 -2.43 -26.96 21.22
C GLU A 767 -3.40 -26.99 20.05
N ASN A 768 -4.00 -25.84 19.71
CA ASN A 768 -4.99 -25.75 18.65
C ASN A 768 -4.39 -25.37 17.26
N GLY A 769 -3.05 -25.24 17.17
CA GLY A 769 -2.37 -24.94 15.90
C GLY A 769 -2.61 -23.51 15.42
N SER A 770 -2.62 -23.27 14.11
CA SER A 770 -2.85 -21.94 13.54
C SER A 770 -4.34 -21.66 13.29
N LEU A 771 -4.69 -20.37 13.28
CA LEU A 771 -6.04 -19.92 12.90
C LEU A 771 -6.39 -20.38 11.48
N GLY A 772 -5.42 -20.33 10.55
CA GLY A 772 -5.63 -20.79 9.17
C GLY A 772 -5.96 -22.29 9.10
N ASP A 773 -5.29 -23.13 9.92
CA ASP A 773 -5.59 -24.57 9.98
C ASP A 773 -7.00 -24.85 10.53
N VAL A 774 -7.46 -24.03 11.49
CA VAL A 774 -8.78 -24.20 12.12
C VAL A 774 -9.90 -23.70 11.22
N LEU A 775 -9.73 -22.55 10.56
CA LEU A 775 -10.74 -21.96 9.67
C LEU A 775 -10.96 -22.77 8.38
N HIS A 776 -9.84 -23.27 7.79
CA HIS A 776 -9.87 -23.82 6.44
C HIS A 776 -9.72 -25.35 6.39
N SER A 777 -9.84 -26.04 7.53
CA SER A 777 -9.80 -27.52 7.59
C SER A 777 -11.11 -28.13 7.06
N GLU A 778 -10.99 -29.01 6.07
CA GLU A 778 -12.11 -29.80 5.54
C GLU A 778 -12.37 -31.09 6.33
N LYS A 779 -11.56 -31.39 7.38
CA LYS A 779 -11.62 -32.68 8.08
C LYS A 779 -12.74 -32.70 9.12
N GLU A 780 -13.81 -33.45 8.83
CA GLU A 780 -14.85 -33.88 9.78
C GLU A 780 -14.38 -34.75 10.94
N HIS A 781 -13.07 -35.06 11.10
CA HIS A 781 -12.54 -36.05 12.03
C HIS A 781 -11.85 -35.48 13.27
N ARG A 782 -11.86 -34.19 13.50
CA ARG A 782 -11.64 -33.66 14.86
C ARG A 782 -12.97 -33.22 15.39
N ALA A 783 -13.34 -33.74 16.57
CA ALA A 783 -14.54 -33.39 17.33
C ALA A 783 -14.48 -31.92 17.86
N VAL A 784 -14.08 -30.99 17.02
CA VAL A 784 -14.13 -29.56 17.30
C VAL A 784 -15.28 -29.00 16.49
N SER A 785 -16.31 -28.55 17.18
CA SER A 785 -17.40 -27.77 16.62
C SER A 785 -16.85 -26.61 15.73
N PRO A 786 -17.49 -26.25 14.60
CA PRO A 786 -17.09 -25.09 13.84
C PRO A 786 -16.94 -23.89 14.76
N LEU A 787 -15.88 -23.08 14.56
CA LEU A 787 -15.68 -21.84 15.33
C LEU A 787 -16.93 -20.97 15.22
N ASP A 788 -17.61 -20.76 16.36
CA ASP A 788 -18.72 -19.82 16.45
C ASP A 788 -18.24 -18.36 16.31
N TRP A 789 -19.15 -17.45 16.09
CA TRP A 789 -18.81 -16.05 15.90
C TRP A 789 -18.13 -15.44 17.14
N THR A 790 -18.62 -15.76 18.32
CA THR A 790 -18.07 -15.24 19.58
C THR A 790 -16.58 -15.58 19.74
N THR A 791 -16.20 -16.82 19.40
CA THR A 791 -14.79 -17.25 19.42
C THR A 791 -13.98 -16.53 18.33
N ARG A 792 -14.50 -16.42 17.10
CA ARG A 792 -13.84 -15.69 16.00
C ARG A 792 -13.61 -14.21 16.35
N PHE A 793 -14.59 -13.57 16.95
CA PHE A 793 -14.49 -12.20 17.41
C PHE A 793 -13.44 -12.02 18.52
N SER A 794 -13.41 -12.94 19.50
CA SER A 794 -12.39 -12.94 20.54
C SER A 794 -10.97 -13.09 19.97
N ILE A 795 -10.81 -13.95 18.95
CA ILE A 795 -9.54 -14.11 18.22
C ILE A 795 -9.17 -12.82 17.50
N ALA A 796 -10.12 -12.18 16.79
CA ALA A 796 -9.89 -10.90 16.11
C ALA A 796 -9.37 -9.82 17.08
N VAL A 797 -10.05 -9.62 18.21
CA VAL A 797 -9.68 -8.63 19.23
C VAL A 797 -8.30 -8.93 19.83
N GLY A 798 -8.02 -10.19 20.18
CA GLY A 798 -6.74 -10.56 20.78
C GLY A 798 -5.56 -10.40 19.80
N ALA A 799 -5.73 -10.78 18.54
CA ALA A 799 -4.71 -10.58 17.50
C ALA A 799 -4.44 -9.09 17.25
N ALA A 800 -5.51 -8.27 17.18
CA ALA A 800 -5.38 -6.81 17.07
C ALA A 800 -4.60 -6.20 18.24
N GLN A 801 -4.82 -6.68 19.47
CA GLN A 801 -4.08 -6.24 20.66
C GLN A 801 -2.59 -6.60 20.58
N GLY A 802 -2.27 -7.81 20.05
CA GLY A 802 -0.88 -8.22 19.82
C GLY A 802 -0.17 -7.28 18.83
N LEU A 803 -0.81 -6.96 17.70
CA LEU A 803 -0.26 -6.04 16.69
C LEU A 803 -0.19 -4.59 17.20
N SER A 804 -1.20 -4.13 17.96
CA SER A 804 -1.18 -2.81 18.58
C SER A 804 0.01 -2.65 19.54
N TYR A 805 0.31 -3.69 20.32
CA TYR A 805 1.49 -3.69 21.19
C TYR A 805 2.80 -3.56 20.39
N LEU A 806 2.92 -4.26 19.26
CA LEU A 806 4.12 -4.17 18.40
C LEU A 806 4.33 -2.76 17.83
N HIS A 807 3.25 -2.12 17.36
CA HIS A 807 3.33 -0.83 16.69
C HIS A 807 3.48 0.36 17.65
N HIS A 808 2.91 0.27 18.85
CA HIS A 808 2.73 1.45 19.71
C HIS A 808 3.36 1.34 21.09
N ASP A 809 3.54 0.13 21.63
CA ASP A 809 3.96 -0.06 23.01
C ASP A 809 5.35 -0.73 23.10
N SER A 810 5.89 -1.27 22.01
CA SER A 810 7.25 -1.75 21.93
C SER A 810 8.25 -0.62 21.65
N VAL A 811 9.45 -0.69 22.20
CA VAL A 811 10.53 0.30 21.96
C VAL A 811 11.80 -0.43 21.51
N PRO A 812 12.25 -0.16 20.27
CA PRO A 812 11.57 0.58 19.21
C PRO A 812 10.31 -0.11 18.69
N PRO A 813 9.41 0.62 17.98
CA PRO A 813 8.25 0.03 17.33
C PRO A 813 8.65 -1.06 16.33
N VAL A 814 7.84 -2.11 16.21
CA VAL A 814 8.10 -3.27 15.36
C VAL A 814 6.98 -3.46 14.36
N VAL A 815 7.33 -3.56 13.08
CA VAL A 815 6.41 -3.97 12.00
C VAL A 815 6.63 -5.45 11.71
N HIS A 816 5.55 -6.24 11.69
CA HIS A 816 5.61 -7.70 11.58
C HIS A 816 5.92 -8.18 10.16
N ARG A 817 5.32 -7.56 9.13
CA ARG A 817 5.50 -7.78 7.69
C ARG A 817 5.01 -9.13 7.13
N ASP A 818 4.51 -10.04 7.96
CA ASP A 818 3.89 -11.31 7.52
C ASP A 818 2.68 -11.68 8.38
N VAL A 819 1.75 -10.72 8.53
CA VAL A 819 0.48 -10.96 9.24
C VAL A 819 -0.44 -11.77 8.35
N LYS A 820 -0.82 -12.97 8.81
CA LYS A 820 -1.75 -13.90 8.12
C LYS A 820 -2.36 -14.88 9.11
N SER A 821 -3.44 -15.54 8.74
CA SER A 821 -4.13 -16.51 9.60
C SER A 821 -3.22 -17.67 10.05
N ASN A 822 -2.27 -18.11 9.22
CA ASN A 822 -1.30 -19.17 9.58
C ASN A 822 -0.25 -18.72 10.62
N ASN A 823 -0.02 -17.42 10.80
CA ASN A 823 0.91 -16.85 11.78
C ASN A 823 0.19 -16.38 13.07
N ILE A 824 -1.11 -16.64 13.20
CA ILE A 824 -1.88 -16.46 14.43
C ILE A 824 -2.12 -17.85 15.02
N LEU A 825 -1.38 -18.20 16.07
CA LEU A 825 -1.46 -19.48 16.74
C LEU A 825 -2.50 -19.41 17.87
N LEU A 826 -3.17 -20.54 18.16
CA LEU A 826 -4.23 -20.65 19.15
C LEU A 826 -3.80 -21.57 20.30
N ASP A 827 -3.87 -21.08 21.53
CA ASP A 827 -3.58 -21.89 22.71
C ASP A 827 -4.80 -22.79 23.07
N HIS A 828 -4.70 -23.55 24.16
CA HIS A 828 -5.74 -24.50 24.60
C HIS A 828 -7.10 -23.82 24.91
N GLU A 829 -7.11 -22.51 25.21
CA GLU A 829 -8.32 -21.71 25.46
C GLU A 829 -8.79 -20.95 24.21
N MET A 830 -8.24 -21.24 23.02
CA MET A 830 -8.49 -20.52 21.75
C MET A 830 -8.03 -19.04 21.76
N LYS A 831 -7.13 -18.67 22.69
CA LYS A 831 -6.56 -17.33 22.71
C LYS A 831 -5.49 -17.18 21.62
N PRO A 832 -5.53 -16.10 20.82
CA PRO A 832 -4.58 -15.91 19.72
C PRO A 832 -3.22 -15.41 20.21
N ARG A 833 -2.17 -15.90 19.54
CA ARG A 833 -0.79 -15.47 19.70
C ARG A 833 -0.16 -15.22 18.35
N VAL A 834 0.26 -13.97 18.10
CA VAL A 834 1.00 -13.61 16.87
C VAL A 834 2.38 -14.27 16.92
N ALA A 835 2.78 -14.90 15.82
CA ALA A 835 3.99 -15.74 15.72
C ALA A 835 4.72 -15.50 14.39
N ASP A 836 5.91 -16.06 14.24
CA ASP A 836 6.82 -16.01 13.09
C ASP A 836 7.34 -14.59 12.77
N PHE A 837 8.27 -14.11 13.59
CA PHE A 837 8.92 -12.81 13.50
C PHE A 837 10.17 -12.80 12.60
N GLY A 838 10.34 -13.80 11.74
CA GLY A 838 11.49 -13.90 10.85
C GLY A 838 11.66 -12.74 9.87
N LEU A 839 10.56 -12.07 9.50
CA LEU A 839 10.52 -10.91 8.61
C LEU A 839 10.32 -9.57 9.35
N ALA A 840 10.19 -9.59 10.68
CA ALA A 840 9.89 -8.40 11.47
C ALA A 840 11.03 -7.36 11.40
N LYS A 841 10.67 -6.07 11.37
CA LYS A 841 11.61 -4.95 11.33
C LYS A 841 11.30 -3.94 12.43
N SER A 842 12.33 -3.54 13.16
CA SER A 842 12.25 -2.42 14.11
C SER A 842 12.37 -1.09 13.38
N LEU A 843 11.52 -0.12 13.73
CA LEU A 843 11.55 1.24 13.18
C LEU A 843 12.42 2.13 14.10
N ASN A 844 13.68 2.37 13.74
CA ASN A 844 14.51 3.35 14.42
C ASN A 844 14.18 4.75 13.91
N ARG A 845 13.93 5.71 14.82
CA ARG A 845 13.65 7.11 14.48
C ARG A 845 14.88 7.89 13.98
N GLU A 846 16.07 7.29 14.00
CA GLU A 846 17.35 7.95 13.67
C GLU A 846 17.81 7.72 12.22
N ASP A 847 17.10 6.96 11.40
CA ASP A 847 17.50 6.66 10.01
C ASP A 847 17.07 7.76 8.99
N ASN A 848 16.98 9.02 9.41
CA ASN A 848 16.73 10.16 8.51
C ASN A 848 18.01 10.78 7.90
N ASP A 849 19.19 10.30 8.28
CA ASP A 849 20.44 10.73 7.64
C ASP A 849 20.79 9.81 6.47
N GLY A 850 20.82 10.42 5.27
CA GLY A 850 20.98 9.79 3.97
C GLY A 850 22.33 9.13 3.73
N VAL A 851 22.69 8.12 4.53
CA VAL A 851 23.74 7.16 4.22
C VAL A 851 23.09 5.79 4.07
N SER A 852 22.96 5.39 2.85
CA SER A 852 22.45 4.11 2.39
C SER A 852 23.32 2.96 2.87
N ASP A 853 22.98 2.33 4.00
CA ASP A 853 23.13 0.89 4.09
C ASP A 853 21.95 0.24 3.39
N VAL A 854 22.02 0.20 2.07
CA VAL A 854 21.15 -0.62 1.24
C VAL A 854 21.57 -2.07 1.44
N SER A 855 21.13 -2.64 2.56
CA SER A 855 21.07 -4.09 2.64
C SER A 855 20.01 -4.54 1.62
N PRO A 856 20.25 -5.60 0.83
CA PRO A 856 19.35 -6.05 -0.26
C PRO A 856 17.97 -6.55 0.19
N MET A 857 17.58 -6.32 1.43
CA MET A 857 16.33 -6.79 2.06
C MET A 857 15.16 -5.80 2.02
N SER A 858 15.18 -4.81 1.13
CA SER A 858 14.04 -3.88 0.92
C SER A 858 13.00 -4.40 -0.06
N CYS A 859 13.01 -5.68 -0.39
CA CYS A 859 12.01 -6.30 -1.27
C CYS A 859 10.67 -6.54 -0.57
N VAL A 860 9.60 -6.59 -1.35
CA VAL A 860 8.25 -6.95 -0.97
C VAL A 860 8.29 -8.19 -0.09
N ALA A 861 7.91 -8.05 1.18
CA ALA A 861 7.87 -9.15 2.13
C ALA A 861 6.43 -9.38 2.57
N GLY A 862 6.02 -10.66 2.65
CA GLY A 862 4.69 -11.04 3.07
C GLY A 862 4.14 -12.19 2.24
N SER A 863 2.99 -12.71 2.63
CA SER A 863 2.32 -13.84 1.95
C SER A 863 1.30 -13.30 0.95
N TYR A 864 1.27 -13.86 -0.27
CA TYR A 864 0.31 -13.50 -1.32
C TYR A 864 -1.14 -13.53 -0.83
N GLY A 865 -1.93 -12.51 -1.22
CA GLY A 865 -3.28 -12.30 -0.73
C GLY A 865 -3.38 -11.46 0.56
N TYR A 866 -2.24 -11.24 1.27
CA TYR A 866 -2.16 -10.37 2.45
C TYR A 866 -1.25 -9.15 2.22
N ILE A 867 -0.59 -9.08 1.07
CA ILE A 867 0.37 -8.01 0.75
C ILE A 867 -0.40 -6.73 0.46
N ALA A 868 -0.03 -5.66 1.15
CA ALA A 868 -0.63 -4.35 0.96
C ALA A 868 -0.24 -3.74 -0.40
N PRO A 869 -1.16 -3.05 -1.11
CA PRO A 869 -0.94 -2.56 -2.48
C PRO A 869 0.27 -1.65 -2.63
N GLU A 870 0.61 -0.87 -1.61
CA GLU A 870 1.74 0.06 -1.63
C GLU A 870 3.10 -0.62 -1.79
N TYR A 871 3.23 -1.88 -1.46
CA TYR A 871 4.48 -2.63 -1.73
C TYR A 871 4.78 -2.76 -3.23
N GLY A 872 3.80 -2.52 -4.10
CA GLY A 872 4.01 -2.46 -5.55
C GLY A 872 4.73 -1.19 -6.04
N TYR A 873 4.78 -0.13 -5.22
CA TYR A 873 5.34 1.16 -5.63
C TYR A 873 6.23 1.86 -4.57
N THR A 874 6.39 1.31 -3.38
CA THR A 874 7.30 1.84 -2.35
C THR A 874 8.06 0.75 -1.61
N SER A 875 9.34 0.98 -1.38
CA SER A 875 10.19 0.12 -0.53
C SER A 875 10.16 0.51 0.96
N LYS A 876 9.44 1.58 1.32
CA LYS A 876 9.38 2.05 2.72
C LYS A 876 8.43 1.16 3.53
N VAL A 877 8.99 0.51 4.54
CA VAL A 877 8.22 -0.30 5.49
C VAL A 877 7.54 0.62 6.50
N ASN A 878 6.22 0.48 6.65
CA ASN A 878 5.45 1.18 7.67
C ASN A 878 4.42 0.22 8.33
N GLU A 879 3.86 0.64 9.47
CA GLU A 879 2.89 -0.15 10.22
C GLU A 879 1.55 -0.34 9.48
N LYS A 880 1.24 0.49 8.49
CA LYS A 880 -0.03 0.42 7.74
C LYS A 880 -0.12 -0.81 6.84
N SER A 881 1.01 -1.41 6.49
CA SER A 881 1.01 -2.68 5.77
C SER A 881 0.53 -3.86 6.64
N ASP A 882 0.91 -3.89 7.92
CA ASP A 882 0.37 -4.90 8.87
C ASP A 882 -1.14 -4.70 9.10
N VAL A 883 -1.60 -3.44 9.08
CA VAL A 883 -3.04 -3.11 9.19
C VAL A 883 -3.83 -3.68 8.02
N TYR A 884 -3.30 -3.54 6.78
CA TYR A 884 -3.93 -4.13 5.60
C TYR A 884 -4.01 -5.65 5.72
N SER A 885 -2.89 -6.29 6.00
CA SER A 885 -2.82 -7.75 6.16
C SER A 885 -3.76 -8.25 7.27
N PHE A 886 -3.91 -7.49 8.36
CA PHE A 886 -4.87 -7.80 9.43
C PHE A 886 -6.33 -7.62 8.96
N GLY A 887 -6.62 -6.62 8.14
CA GLY A 887 -7.92 -6.45 7.47
C GLY A 887 -8.32 -7.70 6.67
N VAL A 888 -7.38 -8.28 5.92
CA VAL A 888 -7.60 -9.54 5.21
C VAL A 888 -7.92 -10.69 6.18
N VAL A 889 -7.22 -10.79 7.31
CA VAL A 889 -7.54 -11.80 8.36
C VAL A 889 -8.95 -11.61 8.93
N LEU A 890 -9.42 -10.38 9.11
CA LEU A 890 -10.80 -10.10 9.53
C LEU A 890 -11.81 -10.63 8.49
N LEU A 891 -11.52 -10.44 7.21
CA LEU A 891 -12.37 -10.99 6.13
C LEU A 891 -12.36 -12.51 6.11
N GLU A 892 -11.23 -13.17 6.37
CA GLU A 892 -11.18 -14.64 6.55
C GLU A 892 -12.07 -15.11 7.72
N LEU A 893 -12.05 -14.39 8.84
CA LEU A 893 -12.88 -14.71 9.99
C LEU A 893 -14.37 -14.58 9.71
N ILE A 894 -14.77 -13.62 8.86
CA ILE A 894 -16.18 -13.44 8.46
C ILE A 894 -16.60 -14.50 7.46
N THR A 895 -15.81 -14.71 6.41
CA THR A 895 -16.20 -15.51 5.24
C THR A 895 -15.92 -17.01 5.41
N GLY A 896 -14.98 -17.36 6.29
CA GLY A 896 -14.45 -18.72 6.40
C GLY A 896 -13.62 -19.17 5.18
N LYS A 897 -13.31 -18.25 4.26
CA LYS A 897 -12.61 -18.52 2.99
C LYS A 897 -11.19 -17.98 3.01
N ARG A 898 -10.32 -18.58 2.18
CA ARG A 898 -8.94 -18.10 1.97
C ARG A 898 -8.92 -16.80 1.15
N PRO A 899 -7.86 -15.97 1.23
CA PRO A 899 -7.81 -14.69 0.49
C PRO A 899 -7.99 -14.82 -1.03
N ASN A 900 -7.57 -15.94 -1.61
CA ASN A 900 -7.64 -16.24 -3.05
C ASN A 900 -8.51 -17.47 -3.32
N ASP A 901 -9.67 -17.58 -2.68
CA ASP A 901 -10.58 -18.69 -2.86
C ASP A 901 -11.21 -18.66 -4.26
N SER A 902 -11.17 -19.78 -4.98
CA SER A 902 -11.69 -19.88 -6.35
C SER A 902 -13.18 -19.58 -6.47
N SER A 903 -13.94 -19.66 -5.38
CA SER A 903 -15.37 -19.33 -5.35
C SER A 903 -15.69 -17.84 -5.49
N PHE A 904 -14.69 -16.96 -5.39
CA PHE A 904 -14.89 -15.52 -5.61
C PHE A 904 -15.07 -15.15 -7.09
N GLY A 905 -14.71 -16.03 -8.02
CA GLY A 905 -14.68 -15.79 -9.45
C GLY A 905 -13.29 -15.45 -9.98
N GLU A 906 -13.15 -15.36 -11.30
CA GLU A 906 -11.87 -15.08 -11.95
C GLU A 906 -11.37 -13.66 -11.58
N ASN A 907 -10.11 -13.55 -11.22
CA ASN A 907 -9.41 -12.30 -10.86
C ASN A 907 -9.97 -11.54 -9.64
N LYS A 908 -10.66 -12.24 -8.71
CA LYS A 908 -11.17 -11.62 -7.48
C LYS A 908 -10.52 -12.23 -6.25
N ASP A 909 -9.99 -11.36 -5.41
CA ASP A 909 -9.55 -11.69 -4.06
C ASP A 909 -10.68 -11.46 -3.03
N ILE A 910 -10.41 -11.84 -1.78
CA ILE A 910 -11.37 -11.67 -0.68
C ILE A 910 -11.76 -10.21 -0.44
N VAL A 911 -10.88 -9.25 -0.72
CA VAL A 911 -11.12 -7.82 -0.51
C VAL A 911 -12.11 -7.30 -1.55
N LYS A 912 -11.88 -7.60 -2.83
CA LYS A 912 -12.82 -7.24 -3.91
C LYS A 912 -14.17 -7.92 -3.72
N PHE A 913 -14.18 -9.21 -3.36
CA PHE A 913 -15.40 -9.94 -3.07
C PHE A 913 -16.21 -9.29 -1.94
N ALA A 914 -15.56 -8.92 -0.83
CA ALA A 914 -16.21 -8.29 0.31
C ALA A 914 -16.71 -6.87 -0.02
N MET A 915 -15.94 -6.08 -0.79
CA MET A 915 -16.34 -4.75 -1.26
C MET A 915 -17.60 -4.81 -2.14
N GLU A 916 -17.61 -5.68 -3.15
CA GLU A 916 -18.76 -5.84 -4.04
C GLU A 916 -20.03 -6.27 -3.29
N ALA A 917 -19.90 -7.22 -2.38
CA ALA A 917 -21.01 -7.71 -1.60
C ALA A 917 -21.51 -6.68 -0.55
N ALA A 918 -20.63 -5.81 -0.05
CA ALA A 918 -20.99 -4.70 0.83
C ALA A 918 -21.74 -3.58 0.10
N LEU A 919 -21.58 -3.46 -1.24
CA LEU A 919 -22.22 -2.47 -2.11
C LEU A 919 -23.57 -2.94 -2.69
N CYS A 920 -23.91 -4.23 -2.61
CA CYS A 920 -25.18 -4.75 -3.12
C CYS A 920 -26.35 -4.37 -2.21
N TYR A 921 -27.12 -3.32 -2.58
CA TYR A 921 -28.47 -3.07 -2.07
C TYR A 921 -29.45 -4.08 -2.67
N PRO A 922 -30.46 -4.58 -1.93
CA PRO A 922 -31.49 -5.46 -2.51
C PRO A 922 -32.28 -4.72 -3.59
N SER A 923 -32.34 -5.33 -4.80
CA SER A 923 -33.18 -4.90 -5.90
C SER A 923 -34.67 -4.90 -5.47
N PRO A 924 -35.48 -3.90 -5.87
CA PRO A 924 -36.91 -3.83 -5.50
C PRO A 924 -37.83 -4.87 -6.18
N SER A 925 -37.29 -5.95 -6.77
CA SER A 925 -38.08 -6.99 -7.45
C SER A 925 -37.86 -8.38 -6.84
N ALA A 926 -38.38 -8.58 -5.64
CA ALA A 926 -38.72 -9.91 -5.14
C ALA A 926 -40.10 -9.82 -4.49
N GLU A 927 -40.98 -10.66 -4.97
CA GLU A 927 -42.44 -10.72 -4.70
C GLU A 927 -42.78 -10.68 -3.21
N TYR A 928 -43.85 -9.93 -2.91
CA TYR A 928 -44.49 -9.84 -1.61
C TYR A 928 -44.97 -11.22 -1.11
N GLY A 929 -44.39 -11.66 -0.01
CA GLY A 929 -44.92 -12.70 0.83
C GLY A 929 -44.78 -12.27 2.27
N ALA A 930 -45.86 -11.74 2.82
CA ALA A 930 -46.20 -11.46 4.22
C ALA A 930 -45.12 -11.64 5.29
N MET A 931 -44.66 -10.54 5.91
CA MET A 931 -44.48 -10.43 7.38
C MET A 931 -44.31 -8.97 7.82
N ASN A 932 -45.15 -8.59 8.77
CA ASN A 932 -45.08 -7.52 9.78
C ASN A 932 -44.33 -6.22 9.47
N GLN A 933 -45.13 -5.18 9.31
CA GLN A 933 -44.78 -3.78 9.49
C GLN A 933 -44.38 -3.57 10.95
N ASP A 934 -43.06 -3.26 11.18
CA ASP A 934 -42.59 -2.34 12.21
C ASP A 934 -41.05 -2.27 12.11
N SER A 935 -40.56 -1.09 11.74
CA SER A 935 -39.18 -0.58 11.70
C SER A 935 -38.51 -0.52 10.32
N PRO A 936 -38.18 0.67 9.81
CA PRO A 936 -37.32 0.86 8.62
C PRO A 936 -35.84 0.87 9.05
N GLY A 937 -35.20 -0.29 9.13
CA GLY A 937 -33.75 -0.44 9.23
C GLY A 937 -33.23 -0.91 7.86
N ASN A 938 -32.36 -0.13 7.24
CA ASN A 938 -31.57 -0.51 6.08
C ASN A 938 -30.57 -1.59 6.48
N TYR A 939 -30.91 -2.88 6.38
CA TYR A 939 -29.98 -3.99 6.61
C TYR A 939 -29.31 -4.39 5.29
N ARG A 940 -27.96 -4.42 5.29
CA ARG A 940 -27.18 -5.03 4.21
C ARG A 940 -27.43 -6.55 4.19
N ASP A 941 -27.62 -7.15 3.02
CA ASP A 941 -27.73 -8.61 2.89
C ASP A 941 -26.34 -9.27 3.00
N LEU A 942 -25.93 -9.57 4.23
CA LEU A 942 -24.67 -10.24 4.52
C LEU A 942 -24.68 -11.75 4.24
N SER A 943 -25.80 -12.34 3.80
CA SER A 943 -25.96 -13.79 3.60
C SER A 943 -24.97 -14.37 2.58
N LYS A 944 -24.47 -13.55 1.66
CA LYS A 944 -23.49 -13.93 0.63
C LYS A 944 -22.06 -13.92 1.11
N ILE A 945 -21.76 -13.16 2.17
CA ILE A 945 -20.40 -12.93 2.68
C ILE A 945 -20.09 -13.86 3.84
N VAL A 946 -21.05 -14.05 4.72
CA VAL A 946 -20.88 -14.75 5.98
C VAL A 946 -20.68 -16.25 5.76
N ASP A 947 -19.74 -16.85 6.50
CA ASP A 947 -19.50 -18.30 6.48
C ASP A 947 -20.81 -19.07 6.80
N PRO A 948 -21.35 -19.86 5.85
CA PRO A 948 -22.61 -20.59 6.05
C PRO A 948 -22.53 -21.66 7.16
N LYS A 949 -21.33 -21.97 7.64
CA LYS A 949 -21.14 -22.91 8.76
C LYS A 949 -21.49 -22.29 10.13
N MET A 950 -21.63 -20.95 10.20
CA MET A 950 -22.00 -20.25 11.41
C MET A 950 -23.53 -20.19 11.55
N LYS A 951 -24.04 -20.55 12.75
CA LYS A 951 -25.44 -20.33 13.12
C LYS A 951 -25.50 -19.02 13.91
N LEU A 952 -25.99 -17.95 13.28
CA LEU A 952 -25.93 -16.61 13.82
C LEU A 952 -27.26 -16.15 14.41
N SER A 953 -27.21 -15.45 15.53
CA SER A 953 -28.31 -14.65 16.07
C SER A 953 -28.31 -13.25 15.42
N THR A 954 -29.44 -12.52 15.53
CA THR A 954 -29.58 -11.15 15.00
C THR A 954 -28.48 -10.22 15.53
N ARG A 955 -28.12 -10.33 16.81
CA ARG A 955 -27.06 -9.53 17.42
C ARG A 955 -25.67 -9.83 16.86
N GLU A 956 -25.39 -11.07 16.52
CA GLU A 956 -24.10 -11.46 15.92
C GLU A 956 -24.00 -10.96 14.49
N TYR A 957 -25.12 -10.85 13.75
CA TYR A 957 -25.14 -10.21 12.43
C TYR A 957 -24.74 -8.73 12.50
N GLU A 958 -25.24 -7.97 13.47
CA GLU A 958 -24.86 -6.55 13.68
C GLU A 958 -23.37 -6.43 14.04
N GLU A 959 -22.84 -7.37 14.84
CA GLU A 959 -21.41 -7.38 15.20
C GLU A 959 -20.52 -7.75 13.99
N ILE A 960 -20.96 -8.66 13.13
CA ILE A 960 -20.28 -9.01 11.87
C ILE A 960 -20.26 -7.82 10.92
N GLU A 961 -21.37 -7.12 10.76
CA GLU A 961 -21.44 -5.91 9.91
C GLU A 961 -20.39 -4.88 10.36
N LYS A 962 -20.30 -4.63 11.64
CA LYS A 962 -19.29 -3.75 12.22
C LYS A 962 -17.86 -4.21 11.95
N VAL A 963 -17.60 -5.51 12.14
CA VAL A 963 -16.26 -6.07 11.87
C VAL A 963 -15.92 -6.02 10.38
N LEU A 964 -16.93 -6.15 9.50
CA LEU A 964 -16.76 -5.97 8.06
C LEU A 964 -16.35 -4.53 7.72
N ASP A 965 -17.03 -3.53 8.29
CA ASP A 965 -16.65 -2.13 8.09
C ASP A 965 -15.23 -1.85 8.55
N VAL A 966 -14.82 -2.38 9.71
CA VAL A 966 -13.43 -2.27 10.19
C VAL A 966 -12.45 -2.97 9.24
N ALA A 967 -12.82 -4.14 8.70
CA ALA A 967 -11.98 -4.86 7.74
C ALA A 967 -11.79 -4.08 6.44
N LEU A 968 -12.85 -3.48 5.90
CA LEU A 968 -12.82 -2.65 4.69
C LEU A 968 -11.99 -1.37 4.90
N LEU A 969 -12.09 -0.73 6.07
CA LEU A 969 -11.21 0.39 6.43
C LEU A 969 -9.73 -0.04 6.49
N CYS A 970 -9.44 -1.20 7.07
CA CYS A 970 -8.08 -1.74 7.13
C CYS A 970 -7.52 -2.08 5.76
N THR A 971 -8.35 -2.55 4.82
CA THR A 971 -7.96 -2.96 3.46
C THR A 971 -8.06 -1.84 2.42
N SER A 972 -8.20 -0.59 2.85
CA SER A 972 -8.14 0.57 1.94
C SER A 972 -6.87 0.55 1.09
N SER A 973 -7.01 0.90 -0.20
CA SER A 973 -5.88 0.93 -1.15
C SER A 973 -4.79 1.92 -0.73
N PHE A 974 -5.17 3.04 -0.10
CA PHE A 974 -4.22 4.05 0.37
C PHE A 974 -3.87 3.83 1.84
N PRO A 975 -2.57 3.71 2.20
CA PRO A 975 -2.12 3.49 3.58
C PRO A 975 -2.60 4.55 4.57
N ILE A 976 -2.71 5.80 4.12
CA ILE A 976 -3.13 6.92 4.96
C ILE A 976 -4.58 6.78 5.47
N ASN A 977 -5.44 6.15 4.68
CA ASN A 977 -6.86 5.94 5.02
C ASN A 977 -7.05 4.78 6.00
N ARG A 978 -6.04 3.93 6.19
CA ARG A 978 -6.12 2.82 7.14
C ARG A 978 -5.96 3.33 8.56
N PRO A 979 -6.76 2.84 9.53
CA PRO A 979 -6.61 3.19 10.94
C PRO A 979 -5.26 2.71 11.50
N THR A 980 -4.87 3.20 12.67
CA THR A 980 -3.78 2.58 13.44
C THR A 980 -4.28 1.31 14.12
N MET A 981 -3.39 0.36 14.45
CA MET A 981 -3.82 -0.87 15.17
C MET A 981 -4.46 -0.56 16.53
N ARG A 982 -4.05 0.54 17.19
CA ARG A 982 -4.71 1.02 18.42
C ARG A 982 -6.17 1.41 18.14
N LYS A 983 -6.41 2.14 17.06
CA LYS A 983 -7.77 2.52 16.63
C LYS A 983 -8.59 1.31 16.19
N VAL A 984 -7.98 0.32 15.53
CA VAL A 984 -8.65 -0.95 15.19
C VAL A 984 -9.15 -1.66 16.46
N VAL A 985 -8.33 -1.74 17.51
CA VAL A 985 -8.74 -2.34 18.81
C VAL A 985 -9.90 -1.57 19.43
N GLU A 986 -9.89 -0.23 19.37
CA GLU A 986 -10.99 0.61 19.84
C GLU A 986 -12.27 0.32 19.04
N LEU A 987 -12.20 0.40 17.72
CA LEU A 987 -13.33 0.16 16.82
C LEU A 987 -13.94 -1.23 17.01
N LEU A 988 -13.16 -2.27 17.20
CA LEU A 988 -13.66 -3.62 17.48
C LEU A 988 -14.37 -3.70 18.84
N LYS A 989 -13.88 -3.00 19.87
CA LYS A 989 -14.43 -3.05 21.25
C LYS A 989 -15.57 -2.08 21.51
N GLU A 990 -15.77 -1.08 20.67
CA GLU A 990 -16.80 -0.07 20.83
C GLU A 990 -18.20 -0.73 20.83
N LYS A 991 -18.98 -0.56 21.89
CA LYS A 991 -20.39 -1.01 21.90
C LYS A 991 -21.22 0.06 21.23
N LYS A 992 -22.04 -0.28 20.21
CA LYS A 992 -23.11 0.61 19.75
C LYS A 992 -23.99 0.92 20.98
N SER A 993 -23.98 2.16 21.45
CA SER A 993 -24.96 2.64 22.43
C SER A 993 -26.34 2.56 21.76
N LEU A 994 -27.20 1.74 22.28
CA LEU A 994 -28.65 1.80 21.99
C LEU A 994 -29.16 3.12 22.57
N GLU A 995 -29.30 4.17 21.73
CA GLU A 995 -30.19 5.30 21.89
C GLU A 995 -31.01 5.48 20.62
#